data_b3e162aadf751f74ee6ecc7d5f796f80
#
_entry.id   b3e162aadf751f74ee6ecc7d5f796f80
#
_cell.length_a   1.000
_cell.length_b   1.000
_cell.length_c   1.000
_cell.angle_alpha   90.00
_cell.angle_beta   90.00
_cell.angle_gamma   90.00
#
_symmetry.space_group_name_H-M   'P 1'
#
loop_
_entity.id
_entity.type
_entity.pdbx_description
1 polymer ?
#
loop_
_entity_poly.entity_id
_entity_poly.type
_entity_poly.pdbx_seq_one_letter_code
_entity_poly.pdbx_strand_id
1 'polypeptide(L)'
;MRIIQRLIFGTPEEKWKNGCGILFLILGILSFFVCLFQAFGQDIWFDEVFSVNFIQHSYKEIAALTGKDVHPPLYYWYLKLFHDIGKVLVPAASSIVLCKLASMLPFVGIFVYTLTAIRKNFGLHVAGLFWFLVMTMPQISNYTVEIRMYSLALFFITAAFVHSCELVRAFPAQGVSEAERTAEPEAAAGTEETAEPEATAGTEETAESGVAAGIEEAAEPGVAAGTEETAEPGAAGSEVTSGAALASGSVTGENGLIKGWKKNKHWLLFWGYGILTAYTQYYACVAVIAIYIALFVFFVVKAHKGKTEKTSCKKTHIHKEQLKEQEAILTKAPVKGWKAEHTTEQETGRIAGKCIGKVLLCAGLSVLAYLPWLPFFFSQVRTVSSSYWIQPLTWKSIFGCMKYIFLPVSYAVKKNYVLACVMILLFGAAFLYSFLMKRKDARGRFFLLTGLWIAVFTTLIGFVCSILNRPIFVYRYLIPCLGAMWLVAAVVLWDFIEKNWGILLFVPFLLSGYSNMQGFYGEENKKIVEMKATQSFLADFPKDAVVLCNFNHVQAVTACYLKDSNEIWLYGSNPEDLIAELLPQCRGLEDTTELSQLVKERNVYFFGSFNSREELLKEWETEGIAYTEEGTYLLERYYFNVYHLVTNQSHVDP
;
A
#
# COMPACT_ATOMS: atom_id res chain seq x y z
N MET A 1 -15.69 -9.76 21.87
CA MET A 1 -16.69 -10.75 22.30
C MET A 1 -17.15 -11.69 21.17
N ARG A 2 -17.79 -11.23 20.07
CA ARG A 2 -18.26 -12.10 18.96
C ARG A 2 -17.17 -12.97 18.29
N ILE A 3 -15.92 -12.53 18.22
CA ILE A 3 -14.79 -13.31 17.64
C ILE A 3 -14.42 -14.45 18.57
N ILE A 4 -14.31 -14.18 19.86
CA ILE A 4 -14.01 -15.19 20.89
C ILE A 4 -15.14 -16.23 20.93
N GLN A 5 -16.42 -15.79 20.84
CA GLN A 5 -17.55 -16.70 20.75
C GLN A 5 -17.49 -17.60 19.52
N ARG A 6 -17.14 -17.08 18.32
CA ARG A 6 -17.00 -17.91 17.10
C ARG A 6 -15.79 -18.84 17.13
N LEU A 7 -14.72 -18.46 17.84
CA LEU A 7 -13.57 -19.35 18.08
C LEU A 7 -13.92 -20.49 19.04
N ILE A 8 -14.79 -20.23 20.01
CA ILE A 8 -15.18 -21.22 21.04
C ILE A 8 -16.36 -22.07 20.55
N PHE A 9 -17.37 -21.46 19.90
CA PHE A 9 -18.66 -22.10 19.58
C PHE A 9 -18.94 -22.31 18.09
N GLY A 10 -17.99 -21.95 17.18
CA GLY A 10 -18.14 -22.16 15.74
C GLY A 10 -17.98 -23.63 15.33
N THR A 11 -18.34 -23.96 14.08
CA THR A 11 -18.07 -25.28 13.51
C THR A 11 -16.56 -25.59 13.52
N PRO A 12 -16.13 -26.86 13.53
CA PRO A 12 -14.70 -27.21 13.45
C PRO A 12 -13.98 -26.53 12.28
N GLU A 13 -14.64 -26.39 11.14
CA GLU A 13 -14.12 -25.72 9.96
C GLU A 13 -13.92 -24.20 10.20
N GLU A 14 -14.88 -23.51 10.81
CA GLU A 14 -14.74 -22.10 11.14
C GLU A 14 -13.66 -21.84 12.20
N LYS A 15 -13.52 -22.74 13.16
CA LYS A 15 -12.50 -22.64 14.23
C LYS A 15 -11.09 -22.69 13.66
N TRP A 16 -10.77 -23.68 12.85
CA TRP A 16 -9.41 -23.80 12.31
C TRP A 16 -9.11 -22.68 11.30
N LYS A 17 -10.03 -22.31 10.40
CA LYS A 17 -9.86 -21.19 9.46
C LYS A 17 -9.60 -19.88 10.21
N ASN A 18 -10.41 -19.58 11.23
CA ASN A 18 -10.23 -18.38 12.05
C ASN A 18 -8.93 -18.42 12.88
N GLY A 19 -8.53 -19.59 13.39
CA GLY A 19 -7.26 -19.81 14.07
C GLY A 19 -6.06 -19.49 13.18
N CYS A 20 -6.06 -20.00 11.94
CA CYS A 20 -5.05 -19.65 10.94
C CYS A 20 -5.07 -18.16 10.60
N GLY A 21 -6.25 -17.55 10.45
CA GLY A 21 -6.38 -16.12 10.22
C GLY A 21 -5.76 -15.28 11.33
N ILE A 22 -5.93 -15.67 12.59
CA ILE A 22 -5.29 -15.02 13.74
C ILE A 22 -3.77 -15.19 13.69
N LEU A 23 -3.28 -16.40 13.39
CA LEU A 23 -1.86 -16.65 13.25
C LEU A 23 -1.22 -15.73 12.18
N PHE A 24 -1.81 -15.68 10.99
CA PHE A 24 -1.34 -14.79 9.93
C PHE A 24 -1.41 -13.31 10.33
N LEU A 25 -2.48 -12.91 11.03
CA LEU A 25 -2.62 -11.54 11.52
C LEU A 25 -1.49 -11.19 12.50
N ILE A 26 -1.17 -12.08 13.44
CA ILE A 26 -0.08 -11.91 14.41
C ILE A 26 1.27 -11.83 13.69
N LEU A 27 1.55 -12.74 12.75
CA LEU A 27 2.80 -12.73 11.98
C LEU A 27 2.97 -11.41 11.19
N GLY A 28 1.90 -10.90 10.58
CA GLY A 28 1.92 -9.60 9.91
C GLY A 28 2.11 -8.43 10.88
N ILE A 29 1.53 -8.48 12.09
CA ILE A 29 1.75 -7.46 13.14
C ILE A 29 3.21 -7.50 13.61
N LEU A 30 3.78 -8.67 13.85
CA LEU A 30 5.18 -8.80 14.22
C LEU A 30 6.10 -8.24 13.13
N SER A 31 5.81 -8.52 11.86
CA SER A 31 6.54 -7.96 10.73
C SER A 31 6.44 -6.44 10.66
N PHE A 32 5.26 -5.87 10.95
CA PHE A 32 5.09 -4.42 11.06
C PHE A 32 5.98 -3.82 12.15
N PHE A 33 6.09 -4.46 13.31
CA PHE A 33 6.98 -3.99 14.38
C PHE A 33 8.46 -4.13 14.00
N VAL A 34 8.85 -5.17 13.26
CA VAL A 34 10.22 -5.25 12.71
C VAL A 34 10.52 -4.05 11.82
N CYS A 35 9.60 -3.69 10.90
CA CYS A 35 9.73 -2.49 10.08
C CYS A 35 9.76 -1.21 10.93
N LEU A 36 8.94 -1.13 11.98
CA LEU A 36 8.90 0.03 12.88
C LEU A 36 10.25 0.26 13.58
N PHE A 37 10.93 -0.80 14.03
CA PHE A 37 12.27 -0.66 14.60
C PHE A 37 13.28 -0.12 13.57
N GLN A 38 13.17 -0.54 12.31
CA GLN A 38 14.06 -0.05 11.24
C GLN A 38 13.78 1.43 10.88
N ALA A 39 12.57 1.93 11.13
CA ALA A 39 12.23 3.33 10.88
C ALA A 39 13.01 4.33 11.76
N PHE A 40 13.66 3.88 12.83
CA PHE A 40 14.52 4.71 13.66
C PHE A 40 15.95 4.86 13.11
N GLY A 41 16.28 4.20 11.99
CA GLY A 41 17.52 4.43 11.25
C GLY A 41 17.61 5.85 10.70
N GLN A 42 18.83 6.40 10.66
CA GLN A 42 19.11 7.76 10.17
C GLN A 42 19.62 7.77 8.73
N ASP A 43 19.69 6.60 8.10
CA ASP A 43 20.10 6.46 6.72
C ASP A 43 19.05 7.04 5.76
N ILE A 44 19.52 7.70 4.72
CA ILE A 44 18.73 8.13 3.55
C ILE A 44 19.50 7.78 2.29
N TRP A 45 18.78 7.57 1.20
CA TRP A 45 19.38 7.38 -0.12
C TRP A 45 19.00 8.53 -1.08
N PHE A 46 19.61 8.55 -2.25
CA PHE A 46 19.56 9.67 -3.18
C PHE A 46 18.14 10.20 -3.47
N ASP A 47 17.18 9.31 -3.78
CA ASP A 47 15.80 9.74 -4.02
C ASP A 47 15.13 10.35 -2.76
N GLU A 48 15.57 9.98 -1.55
CA GLU A 48 15.03 10.50 -0.29
C GLU A 48 15.56 11.89 0.05
N VAL A 49 16.74 12.26 -0.50
CA VAL A 49 17.28 13.62 -0.38
C VAL A 49 16.25 14.65 -0.81
N PHE A 50 15.60 14.44 -1.96
CA PHE A 50 14.54 15.33 -2.45
C PHE A 50 13.38 15.41 -1.45
N SER A 51 12.92 14.26 -0.95
CA SER A 51 11.79 14.19 -0.02
C SER A 51 12.07 14.94 1.29
N VAL A 52 13.26 14.75 1.88
CA VAL A 52 13.66 15.39 3.15
C VAL A 52 13.91 16.89 3.00
N ASN A 53 14.37 17.34 1.82
CA ASN A 53 14.60 18.76 1.58
C ASN A 53 13.31 19.48 1.15
N PHE A 54 12.43 18.89 0.35
CA PHE A 54 11.14 19.52 0.01
C PHE A 54 10.33 19.92 1.25
N ILE A 55 10.31 19.12 2.31
CA ILE A 55 9.53 19.43 3.52
C ILE A 55 10.06 20.63 4.31
N GLN A 56 11.26 21.14 4.03
CA GLN A 56 11.78 22.35 4.65
C GLN A 56 11.13 23.62 4.07
N HIS A 57 10.49 23.52 2.91
CA HIS A 57 9.84 24.63 2.21
C HIS A 57 8.35 24.77 2.57
N SER A 58 7.73 25.89 2.22
CA SER A 58 6.29 26.09 2.37
C SER A 58 5.49 25.18 1.41
N TYR A 59 4.21 24.93 1.71
CA TYR A 59 3.35 24.11 0.84
C TYR A 59 3.27 24.62 -0.61
N LYS A 60 3.34 25.95 -0.81
CA LYS A 60 3.35 26.58 -2.14
C LYS A 60 4.66 26.33 -2.87
N GLU A 61 5.77 26.49 -2.18
CA GLU A 61 7.11 26.21 -2.74
C GLU A 61 7.28 24.74 -3.06
N ILE A 62 6.82 23.82 -2.20
CA ILE A 62 6.80 22.38 -2.49
C ILE A 62 6.09 22.11 -3.82
N ALA A 63 4.92 22.74 -4.08
CA ALA A 63 4.22 22.55 -5.35
C ALA A 63 5.03 23.07 -6.55
N ALA A 64 5.76 24.18 -6.39
CA ALA A 64 6.61 24.73 -7.45
C ALA A 64 7.85 23.86 -7.71
N LEU A 65 8.52 23.41 -6.64
CA LEU A 65 9.70 22.55 -6.70
C LEU A 65 9.37 21.16 -7.29
N THR A 66 8.27 20.55 -6.82
CA THR A 66 7.80 19.26 -7.38
C THR A 66 7.33 19.40 -8.82
N GLY A 67 6.93 20.61 -9.25
CA GLY A 67 6.67 20.91 -10.66
C GLY A 67 7.90 20.82 -11.57
N LYS A 68 9.11 20.97 -11.01
CA LYS A 68 10.41 20.78 -11.69
C LYS A 68 10.92 19.33 -11.56
N ASP A 69 10.45 18.57 -10.58
CA ASP A 69 10.72 17.15 -10.38
C ASP A 69 9.79 16.29 -11.28
N VAL A 70 9.79 14.98 -11.08
CA VAL A 70 9.00 13.98 -11.84
C VAL A 70 7.78 13.44 -11.07
N HIS A 71 7.40 14.08 -9.97
CA HIS A 71 6.33 13.58 -9.09
C HIS A 71 5.31 14.66 -8.70
N PRO A 72 4.02 14.32 -8.51
CA PRO A 72 3.01 15.23 -8.00
C PRO A 72 3.22 15.58 -6.51
N PRO A 73 2.66 16.71 -5.99
CA PRO A 73 3.03 17.28 -4.70
C PRO A 73 2.41 16.63 -3.45
N LEU A 74 1.36 15.82 -3.58
CA LEU A 74 0.55 15.39 -2.43
C LEU A 74 1.34 14.61 -1.39
N TYR A 75 2.26 13.73 -1.84
CA TYR A 75 3.10 12.98 -0.91
C TYR A 75 3.97 13.90 -0.05
N TYR A 76 4.58 14.90 -0.63
CA TYR A 76 5.45 15.84 0.07
C TYR A 76 4.66 16.78 0.99
N TRP A 77 3.44 17.18 0.62
CA TRP A 77 2.53 17.89 1.52
C TRP A 77 2.12 17.03 2.73
N TYR A 78 1.79 15.77 2.48
CA TYR A 78 1.51 14.80 3.54
C TYR A 78 2.72 14.61 4.46
N LEU A 79 3.90 14.44 3.90
CA LEU A 79 5.15 14.25 4.62
C LEU A 79 5.47 15.48 5.50
N LYS A 80 5.35 16.69 4.92
CA LYS A 80 5.52 17.95 5.66
C LYS A 80 4.53 18.08 6.81
N LEU A 81 3.25 17.83 6.58
CA LEU A 81 2.23 17.89 7.62
C LEU A 81 2.59 16.97 8.81
N PHE A 82 2.96 15.74 8.51
CA PHE A 82 3.35 14.78 9.55
C PHE A 82 4.63 15.19 10.28
N HIS A 83 5.64 15.68 9.53
CA HIS A 83 6.88 16.18 10.07
C HIS A 83 6.64 17.39 11.00
N ASP A 84 5.86 18.39 10.56
CA ASP A 84 5.59 19.60 11.34
C ASP A 84 4.84 19.25 12.64
N ILE A 85 3.83 18.37 12.59
CA ILE A 85 3.15 17.86 13.78
C ILE A 85 4.13 17.09 14.67
N GLY A 86 4.98 16.25 14.10
CA GLY A 86 5.99 15.48 14.83
C GLY A 86 6.99 16.38 15.56
N LYS A 87 7.45 17.45 14.92
CA LYS A 87 8.35 18.45 15.53
C LYS A 87 7.69 19.23 16.66
N VAL A 88 6.39 19.50 16.58
CA VAL A 88 5.65 20.12 17.70
C VAL A 88 5.53 19.16 18.89
N LEU A 89 5.24 17.87 18.64
CA LEU A 89 5.06 16.87 19.71
C LEU A 89 6.38 16.41 20.32
N VAL A 90 7.41 16.25 19.50
CA VAL A 90 8.75 15.75 19.88
C VAL A 90 9.81 16.59 19.17
N PRO A 91 10.15 17.80 19.69
CA PRO A 91 11.06 18.73 19.02
C PRO A 91 12.46 18.14 18.74
N ALA A 92 12.94 17.25 19.60
CA ALA A 92 14.23 16.58 19.47
C ALA A 92 14.25 15.45 18.43
N ALA A 93 13.10 15.02 17.90
CA ALA A 93 13.05 13.93 16.94
C ALA A 93 13.76 14.31 15.63
N SER A 94 14.54 13.36 15.09
CA SER A 94 15.18 13.54 13.78
C SER A 94 14.12 13.70 12.68
N SER A 95 14.35 14.62 11.74
CA SER A 95 13.48 14.80 10.58
C SER A 95 13.39 13.53 9.72
N ILE A 96 14.50 12.79 9.58
CA ILE A 96 14.55 11.52 8.85
C ILE A 96 13.63 10.49 9.51
N VAL A 97 13.71 10.31 10.83
CA VAL A 97 12.85 9.38 11.58
C VAL A 97 11.37 9.76 11.44
N LEU A 98 11.04 11.04 11.57
CA LEU A 98 9.65 11.51 11.39
C LEU A 98 9.13 11.20 9.98
N CYS A 99 9.96 11.38 8.96
CA CYS A 99 9.61 11.06 7.58
C CYS A 99 9.44 9.54 7.35
N LYS A 100 10.30 8.70 7.93
CA LYS A 100 10.15 7.23 7.88
C LYS A 100 8.87 6.78 8.59
N LEU A 101 8.55 7.33 9.76
CA LEU A 101 7.30 7.06 10.47
C LEU A 101 6.07 7.51 9.68
N ALA A 102 6.16 8.65 8.99
CA ALA A 102 5.10 9.09 8.06
C ALA A 102 4.88 8.07 6.93
N SER A 103 5.95 7.50 6.37
CA SER A 103 5.86 6.46 5.32
C SER A 103 5.22 5.15 5.81
N MET A 104 5.24 4.87 7.13
CA MET A 104 4.59 3.71 7.74
C MET A 104 3.08 3.92 7.99
N LEU A 105 2.63 5.16 8.18
CA LEU A 105 1.23 5.45 8.53
C LEU A 105 0.21 4.90 7.51
N PRO A 106 0.45 4.89 6.19
CA PRO A 106 -0.42 4.24 5.21
C PRO A 106 -0.69 2.77 5.49
N PHE A 107 0.28 2.03 6.04
CA PHE A 107 0.09 0.63 6.43
C PHE A 107 -0.88 0.48 7.60
N VAL A 108 -0.90 1.44 8.54
CA VAL A 108 -1.94 1.48 9.58
C VAL A 108 -3.33 1.66 8.93
N GLY A 109 -3.43 2.50 7.89
CA GLY A 109 -4.65 2.63 7.09
C GLY A 109 -5.07 1.30 6.43
N ILE A 110 -4.14 0.56 5.82
CA ILE A 110 -4.40 -0.78 5.25
C ILE A 110 -4.84 -1.75 6.35
N PHE A 111 -4.22 -1.72 7.54
CA PHE A 111 -4.60 -2.54 8.68
C PHE A 111 -6.02 -2.27 9.16
N VAL A 112 -6.44 -1.00 9.21
CA VAL A 112 -7.82 -0.62 9.52
C VAL A 112 -8.79 -1.20 8.48
N TYR A 113 -8.47 -1.13 7.17
CA TYR A 113 -9.27 -1.78 6.11
C TYR A 113 -9.30 -3.30 6.27
N THR A 114 -8.19 -3.91 6.67
CA THR A 114 -8.09 -5.35 6.95
C THR A 114 -9.08 -5.77 8.03
N LEU A 115 -9.09 -5.06 9.16
CA LEU A 115 -9.96 -5.38 10.31
C LEU A 115 -11.43 -4.99 10.10
N THR A 116 -11.71 -4.06 9.19
CA THR A 116 -13.06 -3.56 8.92
C THR A 116 -13.66 -4.15 7.65
N ALA A 117 -13.41 -3.52 6.51
CA ALA A 117 -14.04 -3.86 5.25
C ALA A 117 -13.68 -5.28 4.75
N ILE A 118 -12.38 -5.65 4.79
CA ILE A 118 -11.92 -6.95 4.29
C ILE A 118 -12.44 -8.08 5.18
N ARG A 119 -12.28 -7.94 6.50
CA ARG A 119 -12.82 -8.94 7.45
C ARG A 119 -14.33 -9.08 7.35
N LYS A 120 -15.06 -7.98 7.21
CA LYS A 120 -16.52 -8.01 7.05
C LYS A 120 -16.94 -8.78 5.80
N ASN A 121 -16.19 -8.63 4.72
CA ASN A 121 -16.56 -9.12 3.39
C ASN A 121 -16.09 -10.55 3.09
N PHE A 122 -14.95 -10.95 3.66
CA PHE A 122 -14.27 -12.20 3.31
C PHE A 122 -13.96 -13.08 4.53
N GLY A 123 -14.20 -12.58 5.75
CA GLY A 123 -13.90 -13.31 6.98
C GLY A 123 -12.50 -13.01 7.54
N LEU A 124 -12.27 -13.50 8.78
CA LEU A 124 -11.02 -13.26 9.50
C LEU A 124 -9.82 -14.00 8.88
N HIS A 125 -10.05 -15.18 8.33
CA HIS A 125 -9.02 -16.00 7.69
C HIS A 125 -8.41 -15.30 6.47
N VAL A 126 -9.24 -14.72 5.58
CA VAL A 126 -8.77 -13.93 4.43
C VAL A 126 -8.10 -12.63 4.90
N ALA A 127 -8.69 -11.93 5.88
CA ALA A 127 -8.14 -10.69 6.40
C ALA A 127 -6.75 -10.90 7.02
N GLY A 128 -6.56 -11.96 7.82
CA GLY A 128 -5.27 -12.29 8.40
C GLY A 128 -4.22 -12.63 7.34
N LEU A 129 -4.56 -13.48 6.38
CA LEU A 129 -3.65 -13.83 5.28
C LEU A 129 -3.29 -12.59 4.43
N PHE A 130 -4.28 -11.76 4.10
CA PHE A 130 -4.03 -10.51 3.36
C PHE A 130 -3.04 -9.60 4.08
N TRP A 131 -3.23 -9.37 5.39
CA TRP A 131 -2.32 -8.56 6.18
C TRP A 131 -0.91 -9.14 6.22
N PHE A 132 -0.79 -10.46 6.43
CA PHE A 132 0.49 -11.17 6.36
C PHE A 132 1.18 -10.96 5.00
N LEU A 133 0.45 -11.18 3.89
CA LEU A 133 1.01 -11.01 2.55
C LEU A 133 1.47 -9.57 2.29
N VAL A 134 0.68 -8.56 2.69
CA VAL A 134 1.07 -7.15 2.52
C VAL A 134 2.32 -6.81 3.32
N MET A 135 2.49 -7.37 4.52
CA MET A 135 3.64 -7.03 5.37
C MET A 135 4.91 -7.82 5.06
N THR A 136 4.78 -9.02 4.46
CA THR A 136 5.93 -9.93 4.35
C THR A 136 6.33 -10.26 2.92
N MET A 137 5.46 -10.04 1.93
CA MET A 137 5.80 -10.38 0.55
C MET A 137 6.87 -9.45 -0.04
N PRO A 138 7.63 -9.93 -1.03
CA PRO A 138 8.79 -9.24 -1.58
C PRO A 138 8.52 -7.77 -1.92
N GLN A 139 9.52 -6.94 -1.73
CA GLN A 139 9.57 -5.50 -2.00
C GLN A 139 8.73 -4.61 -1.07
N ILE A 140 7.54 -5.03 -0.60
CA ILE A 140 6.64 -4.14 0.17
C ILE A 140 7.29 -3.70 1.48
N SER A 141 8.01 -4.60 2.19
CA SER A 141 8.70 -4.30 3.43
C SER A 141 9.69 -3.12 3.30
N ASN A 142 10.41 -3.01 2.19
CA ASN A 142 11.35 -1.91 1.94
C ASN A 142 10.61 -0.54 1.93
N TYR A 143 9.42 -0.51 1.30
CA TYR A 143 8.61 0.72 1.21
C TYR A 143 7.82 1.07 2.47
N THR A 144 7.95 0.27 3.55
CA THR A 144 7.42 0.68 4.86
C THR A 144 8.26 1.79 5.48
N VAL A 145 9.58 1.77 5.27
CA VAL A 145 10.54 2.72 5.88
C VAL A 145 11.12 3.69 4.87
N GLU A 146 11.00 3.43 3.58
CA GLU A 146 11.50 4.31 2.53
C GLU A 146 10.68 5.62 2.46
N ILE A 147 11.37 6.77 2.45
CA ILE A 147 10.74 8.10 2.42
C ILE A 147 10.32 8.44 1.00
N ARG A 148 9.41 7.61 0.45
CA ARG A 148 8.89 7.72 -0.92
C ARG A 148 7.38 7.48 -0.96
N MET A 149 6.72 7.97 -2.00
CA MET A 149 5.26 7.98 -2.16
C MET A 149 4.59 6.60 -2.29
N TYR A 150 5.35 5.52 -2.40
CA TYR A 150 4.81 4.19 -2.77
C TYR A 150 3.87 3.60 -1.72
N SER A 151 4.17 3.77 -0.43
CA SER A 151 3.31 3.32 0.67
C SER A 151 1.94 4.01 0.66
N LEU A 152 1.93 5.33 0.43
CA LEU A 152 0.72 6.13 0.36
C LEU A 152 -0.14 5.75 -0.86
N ALA A 153 0.51 5.55 -2.01
CA ALA A 153 -0.15 5.09 -3.24
C ALA A 153 -0.71 3.67 -3.10
N LEU A 154 0.02 2.75 -2.46
CA LEU A 154 -0.45 1.40 -2.13
C LEU A 154 -1.73 1.43 -1.29
N PHE A 155 -1.76 2.26 -0.26
CA PHE A 155 -2.95 2.42 0.58
C PHE A 155 -4.14 2.95 -0.22
N PHE A 156 -3.96 4.03 -0.98
CA PHE A 156 -5.06 4.65 -1.73
C PHE A 156 -5.62 3.73 -2.82
N ILE A 157 -4.77 3.00 -3.56
CA ILE A 157 -5.22 2.02 -4.55
C ILE A 157 -5.96 0.86 -3.89
N THR A 158 -5.44 0.34 -2.78
CA THR A 158 -6.11 -0.73 -2.02
C THR A 158 -7.50 -0.29 -1.56
N ALA A 159 -7.61 0.92 -1.00
CA ALA A 159 -8.88 1.48 -0.56
C ALA A 159 -9.85 1.73 -1.74
N ALA A 160 -9.37 2.31 -2.85
CA ALA A 160 -10.17 2.51 -4.06
C ALA A 160 -10.69 1.18 -4.62
N PHE A 161 -9.85 0.14 -4.66
CA PHE A 161 -10.25 -1.19 -5.08
C PHE A 161 -11.32 -1.79 -4.15
N VAL A 162 -11.14 -1.73 -2.84
CA VAL A 162 -12.15 -2.20 -1.87
C VAL A 162 -13.48 -1.47 -2.07
N HIS A 163 -13.47 -0.14 -2.23
CA HIS A 163 -14.69 0.61 -2.46
C HIS A 163 -15.33 0.32 -3.82
N SER A 164 -14.56 0.05 -4.86
CA SER A 164 -15.10 -0.40 -6.16
C SER A 164 -15.84 -1.73 -6.03
N CYS A 165 -15.30 -2.65 -5.23
CA CYS A 165 -15.96 -3.93 -4.92
C CYS A 165 -17.26 -3.73 -4.13
N GLU A 166 -17.30 -2.80 -3.17
CA GLU A 166 -18.53 -2.45 -2.45
C GLU A 166 -19.60 -1.85 -3.38
N LEU A 167 -19.21 -1.03 -4.37
CA LEU A 167 -20.15 -0.51 -5.38
C LEU A 167 -20.77 -1.64 -6.20
N VAL A 168 -19.97 -2.62 -6.59
CA VAL A 168 -20.45 -3.81 -7.34
C VAL A 168 -21.29 -4.73 -6.46
N ARG A 169 -20.99 -4.85 -5.17
CA ARG A 169 -21.83 -5.60 -4.20
C ARG A 169 -23.18 -4.96 -3.95
N ALA A 170 -23.22 -3.64 -3.87
CA ALA A 170 -24.45 -2.88 -3.71
C ALA A 170 -25.36 -2.92 -4.95
N PHE A 171 -24.83 -3.34 -6.11
CA PHE A 171 -25.60 -3.50 -7.32
C PHE A 171 -26.52 -4.73 -7.23
N PRO A 172 -27.80 -4.68 -7.69
CA PRO A 172 -28.75 -5.79 -7.59
C PRO A 172 -28.21 -7.12 -8.11
N ALA A 173 -28.41 -8.21 -7.36
CA ALA A 173 -28.27 -9.57 -7.89
C ALA A 173 -29.41 -9.84 -8.86
N GLN A 174 -29.17 -10.55 -9.95
CA GLN A 174 -30.24 -11.00 -10.84
C GLN A 174 -31.18 -11.93 -10.03
N GLY A 175 -32.47 -11.64 -10.00
CA GLY A 175 -33.50 -12.50 -9.41
C GLY A 175 -33.95 -12.18 -7.99
N VAL A 176 -33.41 -11.17 -7.29
CA VAL A 176 -33.87 -10.79 -5.92
C VAL A 176 -34.79 -9.57 -6.01
N SER A 177 -36.06 -9.72 -5.57
CA SER A 177 -37.04 -8.63 -5.53
C SER A 177 -36.66 -7.57 -4.48
N GLU A 178 -37.08 -6.33 -4.68
CA GLU A 178 -36.82 -5.22 -3.74
C GLU A 178 -37.47 -5.48 -2.36
N ALA A 179 -38.52 -6.31 -2.32
CA ALA A 179 -39.20 -6.73 -1.08
C ALA A 179 -38.33 -7.61 -0.17
N GLU A 180 -37.38 -8.40 -0.74
CA GLU A 180 -36.44 -9.20 0.06
C GLU A 180 -35.23 -8.41 0.56
N ARG A 181 -35.01 -7.18 0.06
CA ARG A 181 -33.93 -6.31 0.49
C ARG A 181 -34.26 -5.44 1.71
N THR A 182 -35.54 -5.20 1.95
CA THR A 182 -36.03 -4.42 3.09
C THR A 182 -36.25 -5.28 4.34
N ALA A 183 -36.25 -6.60 4.19
CA ALA A 183 -36.20 -7.53 5.29
C ALA A 183 -34.73 -7.66 5.79
N GLU A 184 -34.26 -6.70 6.58
CA GLU A 184 -33.18 -6.98 7.53
C GLU A 184 -33.68 -8.10 8.47
N PRO A 185 -32.87 -9.10 8.83
CA PRO A 185 -33.29 -10.05 9.84
C PRO A 185 -33.41 -9.31 11.17
N GLU A 186 -34.63 -8.92 11.51
CA GLU A 186 -34.99 -8.69 12.91
C GLU A 186 -34.66 -9.98 13.68
N ALA A 187 -33.89 -9.82 14.73
CA ALA A 187 -33.49 -10.90 15.61
C ALA A 187 -34.74 -11.70 16.02
N ALA A 188 -34.79 -12.94 15.62
CA ALA A 188 -35.74 -13.91 16.16
C ALA A 188 -35.47 -14.02 17.66
N ALA A 189 -36.30 -13.35 18.45
CA ALA A 189 -36.47 -13.63 19.87
C ALA A 189 -37.14 -14.99 19.92
N GLY A 190 -36.40 -15.99 20.37
CA GLY A 190 -36.91 -17.33 20.58
C GLY A 190 -37.95 -17.34 21.70
N THR A 191 -39.12 -17.85 21.41
CA THR A 191 -40.02 -18.42 22.39
C THR A 191 -39.59 -19.87 22.61
N GLU A 192 -39.08 -20.13 23.81
CA GLU A 192 -38.85 -21.50 24.30
C GLU A 192 -40.24 -22.13 24.55
N GLU A 193 -40.49 -23.19 23.83
CA GLU A 193 -41.55 -24.13 24.18
C GLU A 193 -40.87 -25.43 24.64
N THR A 194 -41.09 -25.69 25.94
CA THR A 194 -40.60 -26.87 26.66
C THR A 194 -41.30 -28.14 26.17
N ALA A 195 -40.54 -29.12 25.74
CA ALA A 195 -40.99 -30.50 25.66
C ALA A 195 -39.94 -31.42 26.32
N GLU A 196 -40.36 -32.06 27.40
CA GLU A 196 -39.60 -33.10 28.09
C GLU A 196 -39.42 -34.36 27.20
N PRO A 197 -38.31 -35.11 27.30
CA PRO A 197 -38.27 -36.47 26.82
C PRO A 197 -38.27 -37.49 27.96
N GLU A 198 -39.09 -38.50 27.78
CA GLU A 198 -39.13 -39.73 28.55
C GLU A 198 -37.81 -40.51 28.52
N ALA A 199 -37.54 -41.12 29.68
CA ALA A 199 -36.39 -41.99 29.93
C ALA A 199 -36.65 -43.41 29.39
N THR A 200 -35.62 -44.01 28.80
CA THR A 200 -35.45 -45.47 28.83
C THR A 200 -34.00 -45.83 29.13
N ALA A 201 -33.88 -46.71 30.09
CA ALA A 201 -32.65 -47.26 30.69
C ALA A 201 -32.03 -48.39 29.87
N GLY A 202 -30.76 -48.68 30.10
CA GLY A 202 -30.05 -49.91 29.70
C GLY A 202 -28.53 -49.72 29.83
N THR A 203 -28.04 -49.97 30.97
CA THR A 203 -27.18 -51.01 31.58
C THR A 203 -25.85 -51.31 30.90
N GLU A 204 -24.79 -51.12 31.72
CA GLU A 204 -23.59 -51.99 31.97
C GLU A 204 -22.58 -52.19 30.83
N GLU A 205 -21.29 -52.24 31.00
CA GLU A 205 -20.40 -52.71 32.08
C GLU A 205 -18.94 -52.24 31.86
N THR A 206 -18.22 -51.90 32.93
CA THR A 206 -16.85 -52.23 33.36
C THR A 206 -15.73 -52.41 32.32
N ALA A 207 -14.50 -52.02 32.51
CA ALA A 207 -13.59 -52.08 33.66
C ALA A 207 -12.28 -51.32 33.38
N GLU A 208 -11.68 -50.79 34.42
CA GLU A 208 -10.32 -50.93 34.94
C GLU A 208 -9.13 -50.76 33.95
N SER A 209 -8.06 -50.16 34.23
CA SER A 209 -7.18 -49.82 35.35
C SER A 209 -6.06 -48.94 34.77
N GLY A 210 -5.32 -48.11 35.40
CA GLY A 210 -4.78 -47.97 36.69
C GLY A 210 -3.41 -47.28 36.61
N VAL A 211 -3.08 -46.60 37.69
CA VAL A 211 -1.71 -46.31 38.23
C VAL A 211 -0.99 -45.14 37.58
N ALA A 212 -0.88 -44.01 38.17
CA ALA A 212 -0.37 -43.50 39.45
C ALA A 212 1.08 -42.99 39.39
N ALA A 213 1.27 -41.93 40.11
CA ALA A 213 2.48 -41.32 40.74
C ALA A 213 3.11 -40.19 39.91
N GLY A 214 3.35 -39.04 40.45
CA GLY A 214 3.36 -38.48 41.79
C GLY A 214 4.32 -37.33 41.85
N ILE A 215 3.89 -36.30 42.63
CA ILE A 215 4.72 -35.55 43.63
C ILE A 215 5.82 -34.65 43.01
N GLU A 216 6.06 -33.40 43.37
CA GLU A 216 5.98 -32.46 44.52
C GLU A 216 6.18 -31.05 43.96
N GLU A 217 5.45 -30.02 44.30
CA GLU A 217 5.41 -29.17 45.48
C GLU A 217 6.66 -28.31 45.76
N ALA A 218 6.50 -26.99 45.76
CA ALA A 218 6.97 -25.98 46.69
C ALA A 218 6.78 -24.58 46.07
N ALA A 219 5.87 -23.79 46.55
CA ALA A 219 5.79 -22.93 47.72
C ALA A 219 6.18 -21.47 47.44
N GLU A 220 5.19 -20.59 47.61
CA GLU A 220 5.33 -19.13 47.77
C GLU A 220 6.02 -18.72 49.09
N PRO A 221 6.35 -17.44 49.27
CA PRO A 221 5.48 -16.49 49.94
C PRO A 221 5.56 -15.08 49.32
N GLY A 222 4.57 -14.21 49.29
CA GLY A 222 3.63 -13.68 50.26
C GLY A 222 4.13 -12.43 50.97
N VAL A 223 3.47 -11.30 50.89
CA VAL A 223 3.26 -10.18 51.82
C VAL A 223 2.77 -8.98 51.05
N ALA A 224 1.53 -8.56 51.10
CA ALA A 224 0.73 -7.78 52.05
C ALA A 224 0.84 -6.26 51.83
N ALA A 225 -0.25 -5.70 51.41
CA ALA A 225 -1.22 -4.76 52.03
C ALA A 225 -0.74 -3.31 52.21
N GLY A 226 -1.65 -2.42 51.81
CA GLY A 226 -1.65 -0.99 52.16
C GLY A 226 -2.80 -0.27 51.49
N THR A 227 -3.94 -0.29 52.17
CA THR A 227 -5.11 0.56 51.95
C THR A 227 -4.82 2.00 52.38
N GLU A 228 -5.35 2.98 51.64
CA GLU A 228 -5.95 4.17 52.25
C GLU A 228 -6.92 4.89 51.29
N GLU A 229 -8.06 5.11 51.83
CA GLU A 229 -9.25 5.79 51.42
C GLU A 229 -9.12 7.30 51.78
N THR A 230 -9.74 8.19 51.00
CA THR A 230 -10.51 9.37 51.44
C THR A 230 -10.88 10.22 50.21
N ALA A 231 -12.08 10.34 49.91
CA ALA A 231 -13.19 11.23 50.35
C ALA A 231 -13.42 12.42 49.38
N GLU A 232 -14.59 12.41 48.78
CA GLU A 232 -15.24 13.62 48.22
C GLU A 232 -15.65 14.64 49.33
N PRO A 233 -15.91 15.88 48.94
CA PRO A 233 -17.26 16.39 48.92
C PRO A 233 -17.53 17.34 47.72
N GLY A 234 -18.68 17.46 47.07
CA GLY A 234 -20.04 17.64 47.59
C GLY A 234 -20.57 19.01 47.19
N ALA A 235 -21.50 19.01 46.22
CA ALA A 235 -22.67 19.86 46.04
C ALA A 235 -22.56 21.40 45.99
N ALA A 236 -23.15 21.99 44.94
CA ALA A 236 -24.33 22.85 45.08
C ALA A 236 -24.83 23.34 43.71
N GLY A 237 -26.08 23.21 43.48
CA GLY A 237 -26.85 23.59 42.33
C GLY A 237 -27.21 25.08 42.29
N SER A 238 -27.64 25.49 41.10
CA SER A 238 -28.62 26.57 40.94
C SER A 238 -29.36 26.39 39.61
N GLU A 239 -30.64 26.11 39.72
CA GLU A 239 -31.65 26.29 38.66
C GLU A 239 -31.71 27.76 38.27
N VAL A 240 -31.73 28.04 36.98
CA VAL A 240 -32.39 29.23 36.45
C VAL A 240 -33.23 28.82 35.24
N THR A 241 -34.53 28.76 35.51
CA THR A 241 -35.59 28.72 34.50
C THR A 241 -35.69 30.08 33.80
N SER A 242 -35.64 30.11 32.49
CA SER A 242 -36.42 31.08 31.72
C SER A 242 -36.76 30.49 30.34
N GLY A 243 -38.05 30.35 30.11
CA GLY A 243 -38.63 29.89 28.88
C GLY A 243 -38.51 30.90 27.75
N ALA A 244 -38.26 30.41 26.58
CA ALA A 244 -38.65 31.06 25.34
C ALA A 244 -39.03 29.95 24.36
N ALA A 245 -40.32 29.87 24.07
CA ALA A 245 -40.85 29.09 22.97
C ALA A 245 -40.37 29.65 21.66
N LEU A 246 -39.59 28.88 20.90
CA LEU A 246 -39.34 29.12 19.50
C LEU A 246 -39.58 27.84 18.70
N ALA A 247 -40.61 27.95 17.89
CA ALA A 247 -40.99 27.23 16.70
C ALA A 247 -40.30 25.90 16.42
N SER A 248 -41.10 24.84 16.44
CA SER A 248 -40.86 23.54 15.77
C SER A 248 -40.70 23.74 14.26
N GLY A 249 -39.44 23.99 13.80
CA GLY A 249 -39.05 24.00 12.42
C GLY A 249 -38.29 22.70 12.11
N SER A 250 -38.97 21.77 11.45
CA SER A 250 -38.53 20.64 10.65
C SER A 250 -37.12 20.03 10.94
N VAL A 251 -37.12 19.01 11.79
CA VAL A 251 -36.03 17.98 11.92
C VAL A 251 -35.97 17.03 10.71
N THR A 252 -36.47 17.42 9.53
CA THR A 252 -36.47 16.57 8.33
C THR A 252 -35.18 16.72 7.48
N GLY A 253 -34.33 17.71 7.73
CA GLY A 253 -33.12 17.96 6.96
C GLY A 253 -31.95 17.03 7.32
N GLU A 254 -31.70 16.78 8.60
CA GLU A 254 -30.58 15.94 9.05
C GLU A 254 -30.73 14.46 8.67
N ASN A 255 -31.93 13.92 8.78
CA ASN A 255 -32.21 12.53 8.40
C ASN A 255 -32.07 12.29 6.88
N GLY A 256 -32.33 13.28 6.04
CA GLY A 256 -32.20 13.21 4.60
C GLY A 256 -30.74 13.21 4.15
N LEU A 257 -29.90 14.06 4.75
CA LEU A 257 -28.46 14.15 4.46
C LEU A 257 -27.72 12.89 4.90
N ILE A 258 -27.99 12.38 6.10
CA ILE A 258 -27.38 11.15 6.63
C ILE A 258 -27.80 9.93 5.80
N LYS A 259 -29.05 9.86 5.35
CA LYS A 259 -29.56 8.79 4.48
C LYS A 259 -28.94 8.86 3.07
N GLY A 260 -28.78 10.05 2.53
CA GLY A 260 -28.08 10.31 1.26
C GLY A 260 -26.60 9.97 1.32
N TRP A 261 -25.93 10.32 2.43
CA TRP A 261 -24.53 9.97 2.71
C TRP A 261 -24.32 8.45 2.76
N LYS A 262 -25.11 7.72 3.55
CA LYS A 262 -25.03 6.25 3.63
C LYS A 262 -25.18 5.57 2.28
N LYS A 263 -26.01 6.10 1.37
CA LYS A 263 -26.25 5.57 0.04
C LYS A 263 -25.10 5.83 -0.95
N ASN A 264 -24.39 6.95 -0.81
CA ASN A 264 -23.37 7.39 -1.77
C ASN A 264 -21.93 7.32 -1.22
N LYS A 265 -21.71 6.91 0.04
CA LYS A 265 -20.40 6.93 0.70
C LYS A 265 -19.30 6.21 -0.10
N HIS A 266 -19.61 5.05 -0.71
CA HIS A 266 -18.62 4.30 -1.48
C HIS A 266 -18.26 5.00 -2.80
N TRP A 267 -19.18 5.74 -3.43
CA TRP A 267 -18.86 6.58 -4.58
C TRP A 267 -17.93 7.72 -4.23
N LEU A 268 -18.21 8.41 -3.13
CA LEU A 268 -17.39 9.52 -2.65
C LEU A 268 -16.00 9.04 -2.23
N LEU A 269 -15.91 7.94 -1.46
CA LEU A 269 -14.63 7.38 -1.03
C LEU A 269 -13.82 6.84 -2.23
N PHE A 270 -14.47 6.15 -3.18
CA PHE A 270 -13.82 5.71 -4.41
C PHE A 270 -13.24 6.89 -5.21
N TRP A 271 -14.05 7.93 -5.43
CA TRP A 271 -13.60 9.16 -6.11
C TRP A 271 -12.49 9.86 -5.33
N GLY A 272 -12.65 10.04 -4.02
CA GLY A 272 -11.67 10.69 -3.16
C GLY A 272 -10.31 9.99 -3.17
N TYR A 273 -10.29 8.68 -2.96
CA TYR A 273 -9.04 7.92 -3.06
C TYR A 273 -8.45 7.95 -4.47
N GLY A 274 -9.29 7.97 -5.50
CA GLY A 274 -8.84 8.08 -6.88
C GLY A 274 -8.09 9.37 -7.15
N ILE A 275 -8.61 10.52 -6.70
CA ILE A 275 -7.95 11.81 -6.90
C ILE A 275 -6.70 11.96 -6.02
N LEU A 276 -6.75 11.49 -4.78
CA LEU A 276 -5.58 11.47 -3.90
C LEU A 276 -4.44 10.63 -4.52
N THR A 277 -4.78 9.50 -5.13
CA THR A 277 -3.81 8.67 -5.85
C THR A 277 -3.16 9.41 -7.02
N ALA A 278 -3.98 10.11 -7.84
CA ALA A 278 -3.48 10.85 -9.00
C ALA A 278 -2.47 11.95 -8.61
N TYR A 279 -2.69 12.62 -7.47
CA TYR A 279 -1.77 13.60 -6.92
C TYR A 279 -0.59 13.01 -6.13
N THR A 280 -0.55 11.67 -5.94
CA THR A 280 0.54 11.00 -5.23
C THR A 280 1.61 10.50 -6.21
N GLN A 281 1.21 9.82 -7.30
CA GLN A 281 2.15 9.20 -8.23
C GLN A 281 1.49 8.89 -9.59
N TYR A 282 2.18 9.11 -10.71
CA TYR A 282 1.62 8.95 -12.06
C TYR A 282 1.21 7.52 -12.40
N TYR A 283 2.04 6.51 -12.08
CA TYR A 283 1.67 5.11 -12.32
C TYR A 283 0.54 4.62 -11.43
N ALA A 284 0.40 5.20 -10.23
CA ALA A 284 -0.75 4.95 -9.38
C ALA A 284 -2.02 5.58 -9.97
N CYS A 285 -1.93 6.73 -10.67
CA CYS A 285 -3.02 7.29 -11.46
C CYS A 285 -3.47 6.31 -12.56
N VAL A 286 -2.52 5.69 -13.28
CA VAL A 286 -2.83 4.64 -14.28
C VAL A 286 -3.57 3.46 -13.64
N ALA A 287 -3.15 3.04 -12.44
CA ALA A 287 -3.81 1.97 -11.69
C ALA A 287 -5.27 2.32 -11.31
N VAL A 288 -5.56 3.57 -10.94
CA VAL A 288 -6.94 4.05 -10.71
C VAL A 288 -7.76 4.04 -11.99
N ILE A 289 -7.18 4.49 -13.10
CA ILE A 289 -7.85 4.44 -14.43
C ILE A 289 -8.25 3.00 -14.76
N ALA A 290 -7.42 2.00 -14.45
CA ALA A 290 -7.76 0.59 -14.62
C ALA A 290 -9.03 0.20 -13.84
N ILE A 291 -9.20 0.71 -12.59
CA ILE A 291 -10.41 0.45 -11.78
C ILE A 291 -11.63 1.14 -12.40
N TYR A 292 -11.52 2.38 -12.89
CA TYR A 292 -12.60 3.08 -13.59
C TYR A 292 -13.05 2.31 -14.82
N ILE A 293 -12.11 1.83 -15.65
CA ILE A 293 -12.39 1.01 -16.83
C ILE A 293 -13.14 -0.27 -16.44
N ALA A 294 -12.67 -0.97 -15.41
CA ALA A 294 -13.31 -2.21 -14.95
C ALA A 294 -14.74 -1.98 -14.45
N LEU A 295 -14.98 -0.90 -13.66
CA LEU A 295 -16.33 -0.51 -13.22
C LEU A 295 -17.23 -0.16 -14.39
N PHE A 296 -16.74 0.64 -15.33
CA PHE A 296 -17.48 1.03 -16.52
C PHE A 296 -17.90 -0.20 -17.35
N VAL A 297 -16.95 -1.08 -17.66
CA VAL A 297 -17.20 -2.33 -18.39
C VAL A 297 -18.22 -3.21 -17.66
N PHE A 298 -18.07 -3.36 -16.33
CA PHE A 298 -19.02 -4.15 -15.55
C PHE A 298 -20.46 -3.62 -15.68
N PHE A 299 -20.68 -2.32 -15.52
CA PHE A 299 -22.02 -1.74 -15.61
C PHE A 299 -22.56 -1.70 -17.05
N VAL A 300 -21.69 -1.52 -18.07
CA VAL A 300 -22.10 -1.60 -19.49
C VAL A 300 -22.57 -3.01 -19.84
N VAL A 301 -21.84 -4.05 -19.43
CA VAL A 301 -22.25 -5.45 -19.66
C VAL A 301 -23.59 -5.75 -18.98
N LYS A 302 -23.81 -5.23 -17.76
CA LYS A 302 -25.09 -5.39 -17.05
C LYS A 302 -26.24 -4.63 -17.72
N ALA A 303 -25.98 -3.43 -18.22
CA ALA A 303 -26.99 -2.64 -18.95
C ALA A 303 -27.37 -3.28 -20.30
N HIS A 304 -26.38 -3.86 -21.01
CA HIS A 304 -26.60 -4.50 -22.28
C HIS A 304 -27.45 -5.78 -22.17
N LYS A 305 -27.15 -6.63 -21.16
CA LYS A 305 -27.96 -7.84 -20.92
C LYS A 305 -29.42 -7.52 -20.67
N GLY A 306 -29.72 -6.48 -19.86
CA GLY A 306 -31.10 -6.03 -19.67
C GLY A 306 -31.80 -5.48 -20.92
N LYS A 307 -31.04 -5.07 -21.97
CA LYS A 307 -31.60 -4.63 -23.25
C LYS A 307 -31.85 -5.81 -24.21
N THR A 308 -30.96 -6.79 -24.28
CA THR A 308 -31.03 -7.90 -25.25
C THR A 308 -32.23 -8.80 -24.96
N GLU A 309 -32.54 -9.04 -23.67
CA GLU A 309 -33.72 -9.79 -23.25
C GLU A 309 -35.04 -9.05 -23.60
N LYS A 310 -35.02 -7.69 -23.54
CA LYS A 310 -36.15 -6.86 -23.97
C LYS A 310 -36.48 -7.08 -25.47
N THR A 311 -35.46 -7.27 -26.30
CA THR A 311 -35.64 -7.49 -27.75
C THR A 311 -36.12 -8.93 -28.04
N SER A 312 -35.61 -9.91 -27.29
CA SER A 312 -36.07 -11.30 -27.38
C SER A 312 -37.51 -11.45 -26.90
N CYS A 313 -37.87 -10.79 -25.79
CA CYS A 313 -39.23 -10.80 -25.26
C CYS A 313 -40.25 -10.15 -26.20
N LYS A 314 -39.91 -9.01 -26.86
CA LYS A 314 -40.79 -8.41 -27.89
C LYS A 314 -41.03 -9.36 -29.06
N LYS A 315 -39.99 -10.04 -29.55
CA LYS A 315 -40.13 -11.05 -30.61
C LYS A 315 -41.03 -12.22 -30.19
N THR A 316 -40.87 -12.71 -28.96
CA THR A 316 -41.68 -13.80 -28.42
C THR A 316 -43.13 -13.35 -28.14
N HIS A 317 -43.33 -12.07 -27.75
CA HIS A 317 -44.68 -11.53 -27.53
C HIS A 317 -45.46 -11.37 -28.85
N ILE A 318 -44.78 -10.90 -29.90
CA ILE A 318 -45.38 -10.80 -31.24
C ILE A 318 -45.73 -12.20 -31.77
N HIS A 319 -44.86 -13.17 -31.59
CA HIS A 319 -45.12 -14.56 -31.99
C HIS A 319 -46.22 -15.25 -31.16
N LYS A 320 -46.34 -14.90 -29.86
CA LYS A 320 -47.43 -15.39 -28.98
C LYS A 320 -48.75 -14.65 -29.18
N GLU A 321 -48.78 -13.40 -29.58
CA GLU A 321 -50.03 -12.73 -30.00
C GLU A 321 -50.57 -13.35 -31.26
N GLN A 322 -49.71 -13.71 -32.24
CA GLN A 322 -50.11 -14.45 -33.44
C GLN A 322 -50.57 -15.89 -33.11
N LEU A 323 -50.03 -16.54 -32.07
CA LEU A 323 -50.50 -17.86 -31.58
C LEU A 323 -51.75 -17.75 -30.69
N LYS A 324 -51.94 -16.64 -29.96
CA LYS A 324 -53.14 -16.41 -29.14
C LYS A 324 -54.40 -16.11 -29.94
N GLU A 325 -54.31 -15.56 -31.15
CA GLU A 325 -55.42 -15.49 -32.07
C GLU A 325 -55.88 -16.89 -32.56
N GLN A 326 -54.98 -17.89 -32.52
CA GLN A 326 -55.31 -19.29 -32.80
C GLN A 326 -55.75 -20.10 -31.57
N GLU A 327 -55.33 -19.73 -30.32
CA GLU A 327 -55.62 -20.44 -29.06
C GLU A 327 -56.70 -19.77 -28.20
N ALA A 328 -57.37 -18.70 -28.64
CA ALA A 328 -58.44 -18.02 -27.90
C ALA A 328 -59.71 -18.87 -27.66
N ILE A 329 -59.64 -20.16 -28.01
CA ILE A 329 -60.76 -21.12 -27.82
C ILE A 329 -60.51 -22.11 -26.64
N LEU A 330 -59.32 -22.17 -26.03
CA LEU A 330 -59.10 -23.16 -24.96
C LEU A 330 -58.22 -22.57 -23.82
N THR A 331 -58.87 -22.51 -22.64
CA THR A 331 -58.32 -22.47 -21.25
C THR A 331 -57.81 -21.13 -20.66
N LYS A 332 -58.62 -20.71 -19.67
CA LYS A 332 -58.31 -19.71 -18.65
C LYS A 332 -57.40 -20.31 -17.55
N ALA A 333 -56.15 -19.86 -17.44
CA ALA A 333 -55.39 -19.92 -16.18
C ALA A 333 -54.37 -18.78 -16.12
N PRO A 334 -54.24 -17.98 -15.04
CA PRO A 334 -53.32 -16.86 -14.99
C PRO A 334 -51.92 -17.33 -14.58
N VAL A 335 -50.93 -17.15 -15.48
CA VAL A 335 -49.49 -17.39 -15.19
C VAL A 335 -48.96 -16.19 -14.39
N LYS A 336 -49.00 -16.26 -13.09
CA LYS A 336 -48.54 -15.21 -12.14
C LYS A 336 -47.02 -15.06 -12.06
N GLY A 337 -46.23 -16.04 -12.50
CA GLY A 337 -44.77 -16.05 -12.32
C GLY A 337 -44.00 -15.21 -13.37
N TRP A 338 -44.52 -15.06 -14.57
CA TRP A 338 -43.78 -14.50 -15.70
C TRP A 338 -43.64 -12.97 -15.70
N LYS A 339 -44.57 -12.24 -15.08
CA LYS A 339 -44.52 -10.77 -14.99
C LYS A 339 -43.49 -10.29 -13.97
N ALA A 340 -43.18 -11.06 -12.94
CA ALA A 340 -42.23 -10.68 -11.87
C ALA A 340 -40.77 -10.75 -12.36
N GLU A 341 -40.40 -11.74 -13.17
CA GLU A 341 -39.03 -11.93 -13.68
C GLU A 341 -38.63 -10.84 -14.70
N HIS A 342 -39.54 -10.45 -15.58
CA HIS A 342 -39.27 -9.41 -16.59
C HIS A 342 -39.19 -7.98 -16.04
N THR A 343 -39.91 -7.66 -14.95
CA THR A 343 -39.81 -6.35 -14.28
C THR A 343 -38.46 -6.15 -13.61
N THR A 344 -37.87 -7.21 -13.04
CA THR A 344 -36.57 -7.18 -12.35
C THR A 344 -35.38 -6.95 -13.30
N GLU A 345 -35.41 -7.49 -14.51
CA GLU A 345 -34.31 -7.33 -15.48
C GLU A 345 -34.26 -5.94 -16.12
N GLN A 346 -35.43 -5.39 -16.45
CA GLN A 346 -35.54 -4.02 -16.95
C GLN A 346 -35.10 -3.00 -15.90
N GLU A 347 -35.39 -3.24 -14.64
CA GLU A 347 -34.96 -2.39 -13.54
C GLU A 347 -33.44 -2.48 -13.32
N THR A 348 -32.87 -3.68 -13.39
CA THR A 348 -31.42 -3.92 -13.36
C THR A 348 -30.69 -3.13 -14.45
N GLY A 349 -31.19 -3.16 -15.69
CA GLY A 349 -30.62 -2.37 -16.79
C GLY A 349 -30.70 -0.85 -16.55
N ARG A 350 -31.80 -0.36 -15.97
CA ARG A 350 -31.98 1.07 -15.63
C ARG A 350 -31.02 1.49 -14.49
N ILE A 351 -30.85 0.65 -13.48
CA ILE A 351 -29.91 0.90 -12.38
C ILE A 351 -28.47 0.90 -12.93
N ALA A 352 -28.10 -0.04 -13.80
CA ALA A 352 -26.80 -0.09 -14.44
C ALA A 352 -26.53 1.21 -15.23
N GLY A 353 -27.50 1.74 -15.98
CA GLY A 353 -27.39 3.02 -16.68
C GLY A 353 -27.10 4.20 -15.72
N LYS A 354 -27.77 4.24 -14.56
CA LYS A 354 -27.48 5.25 -13.52
C LYS A 354 -26.07 5.10 -12.93
N CYS A 355 -25.59 3.86 -12.74
CA CYS A 355 -24.23 3.60 -12.27
C CYS A 355 -23.18 4.02 -13.31
N ILE A 356 -23.41 3.79 -14.60
CA ILE A 356 -22.57 4.30 -15.70
C ILE A 356 -22.46 5.83 -15.60
N GLY A 357 -23.59 6.53 -15.47
CA GLY A 357 -23.59 7.98 -15.28
C GLY A 357 -22.76 8.44 -14.08
N LYS A 358 -22.79 7.71 -12.95
CA LYS A 358 -21.95 8.01 -11.77
C LYS A 358 -20.46 7.74 -12.03
N VAL A 359 -20.10 6.66 -12.74
CA VAL A 359 -18.70 6.40 -13.10
C VAL A 359 -18.15 7.55 -13.95
N LEU A 360 -18.91 7.96 -14.99
CA LEU A 360 -18.54 9.07 -15.87
C LEU A 360 -18.48 10.41 -15.12
N LEU A 361 -19.41 10.65 -14.19
CA LEU A 361 -19.38 11.85 -13.34
C LEU A 361 -18.12 11.86 -12.45
N CYS A 362 -17.82 10.76 -11.75
CA CYS A 362 -16.61 10.67 -10.94
C CYS A 362 -15.35 10.84 -11.79
N ALA A 363 -15.29 10.23 -12.99
CA ALA A 363 -14.17 10.41 -13.90
C ALA A 363 -14.04 11.87 -14.36
N GLY A 364 -15.13 12.51 -14.77
CA GLY A 364 -15.14 13.93 -15.16
C GLY A 364 -14.70 14.85 -14.03
N LEU A 365 -15.22 14.63 -12.82
CA LEU A 365 -14.79 15.38 -11.62
C LEU A 365 -13.30 15.14 -11.29
N SER A 366 -12.78 13.93 -11.52
CA SER A 366 -11.35 13.66 -11.35
C SER A 366 -10.49 14.43 -12.35
N VAL A 367 -10.91 14.47 -13.62
CA VAL A 367 -10.22 15.28 -14.65
C VAL A 367 -10.24 16.77 -14.26
N LEU A 368 -11.42 17.30 -13.89
CA LEU A 368 -11.53 18.71 -13.46
C LEU A 368 -10.65 19.02 -12.24
N ALA A 369 -10.64 18.13 -11.25
CA ALA A 369 -9.79 18.30 -10.06
C ALA A 369 -8.30 18.21 -10.38
N TYR A 370 -7.90 17.52 -11.45
CA TYR A 370 -6.52 17.36 -11.88
C TYR A 370 -6.02 18.47 -12.84
N LEU A 371 -6.94 19.27 -13.42
CA LEU A 371 -6.60 20.36 -14.37
C LEU A 371 -5.51 21.30 -13.87
N PRO A 372 -5.48 21.76 -12.60
CA PRO A 372 -4.43 22.65 -12.12
C PRO A 372 -3.01 22.07 -12.21
N TRP A 373 -2.88 20.73 -12.19
CA TRP A 373 -1.58 20.06 -12.26
C TRP A 373 -1.14 19.71 -13.70
N LEU A 374 -2.04 19.74 -14.68
CA LEU A 374 -1.73 19.37 -16.08
C LEU A 374 -0.58 20.17 -16.71
N PRO A 375 -0.43 21.50 -16.50
CA PRO A 375 0.71 22.24 -17.05
C PRO A 375 2.05 21.69 -16.55
N PHE A 376 2.16 21.38 -15.26
CA PHE A 376 3.36 20.79 -14.66
C PHE A 376 3.61 19.38 -15.23
N PHE A 377 2.57 18.55 -15.34
CA PHE A 377 2.68 17.22 -15.93
C PHE A 377 3.26 17.26 -17.35
N PHE A 378 2.77 18.15 -18.23
CA PHE A 378 3.30 18.27 -19.59
C PHE A 378 4.74 18.80 -19.61
N SER A 379 5.10 19.72 -18.71
CA SER A 379 6.49 20.16 -18.55
C SER A 379 7.41 19.02 -18.16
N GLN A 380 7.02 18.23 -17.15
CA GLN A 380 7.79 17.07 -16.68
C GLN A 380 7.95 15.99 -17.75
N VAL A 381 6.89 15.71 -18.55
CA VAL A 381 6.98 14.78 -19.69
C VAL A 381 8.04 15.24 -20.70
N ARG A 382 8.15 16.55 -20.96
CA ARG A 382 9.18 17.10 -21.86
C ARG A 382 10.58 16.91 -21.28
N THR A 383 10.78 17.22 -20.01
CA THR A 383 12.08 17.06 -19.33
C THR A 383 12.52 15.60 -19.33
N VAL A 384 11.63 14.66 -18.94
CA VAL A 384 11.94 13.22 -18.94
C VAL A 384 12.24 12.71 -20.36
N SER A 385 11.63 13.27 -21.41
CA SER A 385 11.90 12.85 -22.79
C SER A 385 13.24 13.31 -23.32
N SER A 386 13.90 14.32 -22.74
CA SER A 386 15.21 14.81 -23.18
C SER A 386 16.39 14.02 -22.63
N SER A 387 16.37 13.64 -21.34
CA SER A 387 17.43 12.87 -20.69
C SER A 387 16.88 12.02 -19.54
N TYR A 388 17.05 10.71 -19.59
CA TYR A 388 16.66 9.83 -18.48
C TYR A 388 17.53 8.58 -18.44
N TRP A 389 17.86 8.12 -17.23
CA TRP A 389 18.85 7.07 -16.96
C TRP A 389 18.33 5.63 -17.07
N ILE A 390 17.01 5.42 -17.28
CA ILE A 390 16.39 4.09 -17.26
C ILE A 390 16.80 3.27 -18.48
N GLN A 391 17.19 2.02 -18.24
CA GLN A 391 17.60 1.08 -19.28
C GLN A 391 16.43 0.69 -20.20
N PRO A 392 16.70 0.46 -21.51
CA PRO A 392 15.68 0.02 -22.45
C PRO A 392 14.99 -1.26 -22.03
N LEU A 393 13.68 -1.33 -22.27
CA LEU A 393 12.89 -2.53 -22.03
C LEU A 393 13.27 -3.63 -23.04
N THR A 394 13.33 -4.85 -22.52
CA THR A 394 13.51 -6.06 -23.32
C THR A 394 12.36 -7.02 -23.01
N TRP A 395 12.19 -8.08 -23.83
CA TRP A 395 11.21 -9.12 -23.52
C TRP A 395 11.44 -9.76 -22.13
N LYS A 396 12.70 -9.75 -21.63
CA LYS A 396 13.06 -10.21 -20.27
C LYS A 396 12.45 -9.32 -19.17
N SER A 397 12.05 -8.08 -19.49
CA SER A 397 11.45 -7.15 -18.51
C SER A 397 10.10 -7.65 -17.99
N ILE A 398 9.37 -8.48 -18.77
CA ILE A 398 8.13 -9.13 -18.31
C ILE A 398 8.45 -10.09 -17.16
N PHE A 399 9.49 -10.93 -17.30
CA PHE A 399 9.96 -11.79 -16.22
C PHE A 399 10.52 -10.98 -15.04
N GLY A 400 11.12 -9.82 -15.34
CA GLY A 400 11.53 -8.84 -14.34
C GLY A 400 10.37 -8.38 -13.43
N CYS A 401 9.18 -8.14 -13.98
CA CYS A 401 7.99 -7.82 -13.19
C CYS A 401 7.60 -9.00 -12.26
N MET A 402 7.57 -10.22 -12.79
CA MET A 402 7.26 -11.41 -11.98
C MET A 402 8.30 -11.65 -10.89
N LYS A 403 9.59 -11.52 -11.24
CA LYS A 403 10.69 -11.57 -10.29
C LYS A 403 10.53 -10.53 -9.18
N TYR A 404 10.20 -9.28 -9.55
CA TYR A 404 10.02 -8.20 -8.60
C TYR A 404 8.91 -8.48 -7.59
N ILE A 405 7.80 -9.08 -8.03
CA ILE A 405 6.63 -9.37 -7.18
C ILE A 405 6.86 -10.59 -6.26
N PHE A 406 7.53 -11.64 -6.74
CA PHE A 406 7.54 -12.95 -6.07
C PHE A 406 8.89 -13.37 -5.52
N LEU A 407 10.00 -12.76 -5.94
CA LEU A 407 11.33 -13.17 -5.49
C LEU A 407 11.72 -12.44 -4.19
N PRO A 408 11.89 -13.16 -3.07
CA PRO A 408 12.38 -12.57 -1.82
C PRO A 408 13.76 -11.92 -1.98
N VAL A 409 13.93 -10.79 -1.32
CA VAL A 409 15.22 -10.10 -1.21
C VAL A 409 16.04 -10.81 -0.13
N SER A 410 16.88 -11.75 -0.51
CA SER A 410 17.82 -12.41 0.41
C SER A 410 19.00 -13.02 -0.35
N TYR A 411 20.07 -13.34 0.39
CA TYR A 411 21.30 -13.93 -0.16
C TYR A 411 21.14 -15.37 -0.70
N ALA A 412 20.05 -16.08 -0.38
CA ALA A 412 19.83 -17.46 -0.80
C ALA A 412 19.21 -17.58 -2.20
N VAL A 413 19.86 -17.01 -3.20
CA VAL A 413 19.32 -16.76 -4.56
C VAL A 413 18.67 -17.98 -5.21
N LYS A 414 19.33 -19.16 -5.24
CA LYS A 414 18.78 -20.37 -5.92
C LYS A 414 17.50 -20.88 -5.28
N LYS A 415 17.45 -20.97 -3.94
CA LYS A 415 16.26 -21.42 -3.19
C LYS A 415 15.10 -20.47 -3.38
N ASN A 416 15.36 -19.16 -3.42
CA ASN A 416 14.34 -18.13 -3.61
C ASN A 416 13.72 -18.19 -5.00
N TYR A 417 14.46 -18.51 -6.07
CA TYR A 417 13.88 -18.69 -7.40
C TYR A 417 12.90 -19.87 -7.45
N VAL A 418 13.27 -21.02 -6.86
CA VAL A 418 12.36 -22.18 -6.77
C VAL A 418 11.10 -21.80 -6.01
N LEU A 419 11.27 -21.13 -4.87
CA LEU A 419 10.16 -20.67 -4.02
C LEU A 419 9.23 -19.72 -4.78
N ALA A 420 9.77 -18.74 -5.50
CA ALA A 420 9.00 -17.82 -6.33
C ALA A 420 8.21 -18.56 -7.44
N CYS A 421 8.83 -19.53 -8.12
CA CYS A 421 8.16 -20.35 -9.13
C CYS A 421 6.99 -21.14 -8.52
N VAL A 422 7.19 -21.77 -7.36
CA VAL A 422 6.14 -22.51 -6.66
C VAL A 422 4.98 -21.58 -6.27
N MET A 423 5.28 -20.39 -5.73
CA MET A 423 4.25 -19.41 -5.39
C MET A 423 3.44 -18.94 -6.60
N ILE A 424 4.11 -18.67 -7.73
CA ILE A 424 3.44 -18.27 -8.99
C ILE A 424 2.50 -19.39 -9.47
N LEU A 425 2.97 -20.65 -9.46
CA LEU A 425 2.16 -21.80 -9.88
C LEU A 425 0.96 -22.02 -8.95
N LEU A 426 1.16 -21.94 -7.63
CA LEU A 426 0.06 -22.08 -6.66
C LEU A 426 -0.95 -20.95 -6.77
N PHE A 427 -0.49 -19.71 -6.88
CA PHE A 427 -1.37 -18.56 -7.07
C PHE A 427 -2.14 -18.68 -8.40
N GLY A 428 -1.47 -19.03 -9.50
CA GLY A 428 -2.08 -19.23 -10.81
C GLY A 428 -3.13 -20.34 -10.80
N ALA A 429 -2.83 -21.49 -10.17
CA ALA A 429 -3.76 -22.61 -10.03
C ALA A 429 -4.99 -22.24 -9.17
N ALA A 430 -4.76 -21.57 -8.02
CA ALA A 430 -5.83 -21.11 -7.14
C ALA A 430 -6.71 -20.05 -7.83
N PHE A 431 -6.09 -19.13 -8.58
CA PHE A 431 -6.81 -18.14 -9.36
C PHE A 431 -7.69 -18.79 -10.43
N LEU A 432 -7.13 -19.71 -11.21
CA LEU A 432 -7.87 -20.43 -12.26
C LEU A 432 -9.05 -21.22 -11.67
N TYR A 433 -8.81 -21.94 -10.57
CA TYR A 433 -9.86 -22.67 -9.84
C TYR A 433 -10.98 -21.72 -9.40
N SER A 434 -10.65 -20.64 -8.67
CA SER A 434 -11.66 -19.68 -8.20
C SER A 434 -12.39 -19.00 -9.35
N PHE A 435 -11.71 -18.71 -10.45
CA PHE A 435 -12.32 -18.11 -11.64
C PHE A 435 -13.33 -19.05 -12.31
N LEU A 436 -13.01 -20.34 -12.41
CA LEU A 436 -13.91 -21.36 -12.96
C LEU A 436 -15.10 -21.62 -12.04
N MET A 437 -14.87 -21.72 -10.71
CA MET A 437 -15.94 -21.91 -9.73
C MET A 437 -16.89 -20.71 -9.67
N LYS A 438 -16.37 -19.47 -9.77
CA LYS A 438 -17.17 -18.24 -9.78
C LYS A 438 -17.69 -17.86 -11.18
N ARG A 439 -17.71 -18.80 -12.15
CA ARG A 439 -18.10 -18.55 -13.55
C ARG A 439 -19.48 -17.90 -13.70
N LYS A 440 -20.43 -18.22 -12.82
CA LYS A 440 -21.80 -17.62 -12.82
C LYS A 440 -21.89 -16.38 -11.94
N ASP A 441 -20.97 -16.14 -11.01
CA ASP A 441 -20.98 -14.99 -10.13
C ASP A 441 -20.24 -13.78 -10.77
N ALA A 442 -21.02 -12.84 -11.26
CA ALA A 442 -20.46 -11.63 -11.88
C ALA A 442 -19.69 -10.74 -10.89
N ARG A 443 -20.04 -10.73 -9.59
CA ARG A 443 -19.37 -9.95 -8.55
C ARG A 443 -18.02 -10.54 -8.21
N GLY A 444 -17.98 -11.87 -8.01
CA GLY A 444 -16.74 -12.60 -7.76
C GLY A 444 -15.77 -12.46 -8.93
N ARG A 445 -16.26 -12.57 -10.18
CA ARG A 445 -15.43 -12.34 -11.38
C ARG A 445 -14.91 -10.91 -11.48
N PHE A 446 -15.73 -9.91 -11.18
CA PHE A 446 -15.28 -8.52 -11.13
C PHE A 446 -14.12 -8.36 -10.15
N PHE A 447 -14.26 -8.89 -8.93
CA PHE A 447 -13.22 -8.85 -7.91
C PHE A 447 -11.92 -9.48 -8.40
N LEU A 448 -11.98 -10.72 -8.90
CA LEU A 448 -10.80 -11.48 -9.35
C LEU A 448 -10.09 -10.78 -10.52
N LEU A 449 -10.86 -10.43 -11.56
CA LEU A 449 -10.30 -9.85 -12.76
C LEU A 449 -9.77 -8.42 -12.52
N THR A 450 -10.50 -7.60 -11.76
CA THR A 450 -10.07 -6.21 -11.51
C THR A 450 -8.81 -6.16 -10.66
N GLY A 451 -8.69 -7.02 -9.63
CA GLY A 451 -7.50 -7.03 -8.78
C GLY A 451 -6.21 -7.39 -9.51
N LEU A 452 -6.26 -8.27 -10.52
CA LEU A 452 -5.11 -8.54 -11.40
C LEU A 452 -4.97 -7.49 -12.52
N TRP A 453 -6.10 -7.03 -13.07
CA TRP A 453 -6.14 -6.05 -14.15
C TRP A 453 -5.39 -4.78 -13.81
N ILE A 454 -5.47 -4.30 -12.56
CA ILE A 454 -4.77 -3.11 -12.07
C ILE A 454 -3.27 -3.24 -12.36
N ALA A 455 -2.64 -4.34 -11.98
CA ALA A 455 -1.21 -4.56 -12.20
C ALA A 455 -0.86 -4.77 -13.68
N VAL A 456 -1.67 -5.57 -14.39
CA VAL A 456 -1.47 -5.85 -15.83
C VAL A 456 -1.60 -4.57 -16.65
N PHE A 457 -2.65 -3.77 -16.41
CA PHE A 457 -2.88 -2.52 -17.13
C PHE A 457 -1.77 -1.50 -16.87
N THR A 458 -1.34 -1.36 -15.59
CA THR A 458 -0.24 -0.46 -15.22
C THR A 458 1.06 -0.86 -15.90
N THR A 459 1.38 -2.15 -15.93
CA THR A 459 2.55 -2.67 -16.64
C THR A 459 2.45 -2.41 -18.14
N LEU A 460 1.30 -2.73 -18.74
CA LEU A 460 1.07 -2.56 -20.18
C LEU A 460 1.25 -1.09 -20.59
N ILE A 461 0.61 -0.16 -19.91
CA ILE A 461 0.75 1.28 -20.19
C ILE A 461 2.20 1.73 -19.98
N GLY A 462 2.86 1.29 -18.90
CA GLY A 462 4.26 1.59 -18.66
C GLY A 462 5.19 1.10 -19.79
N PHE A 463 4.95 -0.10 -20.30
CA PHE A 463 5.71 -0.66 -21.43
C PHE A 463 5.40 0.08 -22.73
N VAL A 464 4.14 0.35 -23.03
CA VAL A 464 3.76 1.11 -24.22
C VAL A 464 4.37 2.50 -24.22
N CYS A 465 4.29 3.23 -23.12
CA CYS A 465 4.90 4.55 -22.99
C CYS A 465 6.42 4.48 -23.13
N SER A 466 7.07 3.45 -22.55
CA SER A 466 8.52 3.26 -22.64
C SER A 466 9.00 2.88 -24.05
N ILE A 467 8.18 2.18 -24.82
CA ILE A 467 8.50 1.80 -26.22
C ILE A 467 8.27 2.97 -27.17
N LEU A 468 7.17 3.72 -26.97
CA LEU A 468 6.77 4.80 -27.90
C LEU A 468 7.59 6.08 -27.72
N ASN A 469 8.14 6.34 -26.54
CA ASN A 469 8.89 7.55 -26.24
C ASN A 469 10.31 7.21 -25.78
N ARG A 470 10.51 7.06 -24.47
CA ARG A 470 11.79 6.66 -23.85
C ARG A 470 11.52 5.66 -22.72
N PRO A 471 12.51 4.85 -22.34
CA PRO A 471 12.39 3.96 -21.20
C PRO A 471 12.08 4.77 -19.94
N ILE A 472 10.86 4.61 -19.40
CA ILE A 472 10.39 5.29 -18.18
C ILE A 472 9.83 4.32 -17.13
N PHE A 473 9.67 3.02 -17.49
CA PHE A 473 9.10 2.04 -16.60
C PHE A 473 10.17 1.43 -15.68
N VAL A 474 9.93 1.49 -14.37
CA VAL A 474 10.71 0.82 -13.33
C VAL A 474 9.80 -0.12 -12.56
N TYR A 475 10.29 -1.28 -12.15
CA TYR A 475 9.48 -2.31 -11.46
C TYR A 475 8.81 -1.81 -10.17
N ARG A 476 9.43 -0.85 -9.47
CA ARG A 476 8.85 -0.22 -8.26
C ARG A 476 7.50 0.46 -8.49
N TYR A 477 7.15 0.80 -9.74
CA TYR A 477 5.84 1.34 -10.07
C TYR A 477 4.69 0.34 -9.95
N LEU A 478 4.98 -0.94 -9.73
CA LEU A 478 3.99 -1.98 -9.42
C LEU A 478 3.57 -2.00 -7.95
N ILE A 479 4.36 -1.41 -7.04
CA ILE A 479 4.06 -1.41 -5.59
C ILE A 479 2.62 -0.95 -5.29
N PRO A 480 2.11 0.17 -5.85
CA PRO A 480 0.73 0.60 -5.59
C PRO A 480 -0.34 -0.45 -5.93
N CYS A 481 -0.05 -1.34 -6.90
CA CYS A 481 -0.99 -2.38 -7.35
C CYS A 481 -1.02 -3.61 -6.44
N LEU A 482 0.03 -3.83 -5.63
CA LEU A 482 0.22 -5.07 -4.89
C LEU A 482 -0.83 -5.30 -3.81
N GLY A 483 -1.39 -4.26 -3.20
CA GLY A 483 -2.46 -4.42 -2.21
C GLY A 483 -3.72 -5.08 -2.79
N ALA A 484 -4.16 -4.66 -3.97
CA ALA A 484 -5.28 -5.29 -4.67
C ALA A 484 -4.95 -6.73 -5.10
N MET A 485 -3.75 -6.97 -5.61
CA MET A 485 -3.27 -8.29 -6.04
C MET A 485 -3.19 -9.27 -4.86
N TRP A 486 -2.58 -8.87 -3.74
CA TRP A 486 -2.47 -9.74 -2.56
C TRP A 486 -3.82 -9.97 -1.87
N LEU A 487 -4.79 -9.03 -1.99
CA LEU A 487 -6.15 -9.29 -1.53
C LEU A 487 -6.82 -10.38 -2.38
N VAL A 488 -6.65 -10.34 -3.70
CA VAL A 488 -7.12 -11.42 -4.59
C VAL A 488 -6.41 -12.73 -4.23
N ALA A 489 -5.09 -12.72 -4.04
CA ALA A 489 -4.33 -13.90 -3.66
C ALA A 489 -4.86 -14.52 -2.35
N ALA A 490 -5.10 -13.70 -1.33
CA ALA A 490 -5.66 -14.18 -0.06
C ALA A 490 -7.02 -14.86 -0.23
N VAL A 491 -7.90 -14.31 -1.09
CA VAL A 491 -9.22 -14.92 -1.35
C VAL A 491 -9.09 -16.22 -2.13
N VAL A 492 -8.33 -16.25 -3.23
CA VAL A 492 -8.26 -17.44 -4.10
C VAL A 492 -7.53 -18.60 -3.43
N LEU A 493 -6.51 -18.32 -2.62
CA LEU A 493 -5.81 -19.35 -1.85
C LEU A 493 -6.75 -20.01 -0.84
N TRP A 494 -7.59 -19.24 -0.16
CA TRP A 494 -8.60 -19.80 0.74
C TRP A 494 -9.75 -20.51 0.00
N ASP A 495 -10.19 -20.03 -1.16
CA ASP A 495 -11.18 -20.71 -2.00
C ASP A 495 -10.67 -22.09 -2.48
N PHE A 496 -9.34 -22.24 -2.66
CA PHE A 496 -8.70 -23.49 -3.11
C PHE A 496 -8.54 -24.54 -2.00
N ILE A 497 -8.70 -24.12 -0.73
CA ILE A 497 -8.52 -25.01 0.43
C ILE A 497 -9.88 -25.52 0.92
N GLU A 498 -10.15 -26.80 0.68
CA GLU A 498 -11.38 -27.48 1.13
C GLU A 498 -11.20 -28.20 2.48
N LYS A 499 -9.98 -28.68 2.78
CA LYS A 499 -9.67 -29.49 3.96
C LYS A 499 -8.54 -28.90 4.79
N ASN A 500 -8.48 -29.25 6.08
CA ASN A 500 -7.51 -28.72 7.02
C ASN A 500 -6.04 -28.90 6.59
N TRP A 501 -5.69 -30.04 5.95
CA TRP A 501 -4.34 -30.28 5.45
C TRP A 501 -3.95 -29.33 4.30
N GLY A 502 -4.91 -28.68 3.63
CA GLY A 502 -4.67 -27.65 2.62
C GLY A 502 -3.89 -26.45 3.15
N ILE A 503 -3.75 -26.30 4.48
CA ILE A 503 -2.89 -25.25 5.10
C ILE A 503 -1.44 -25.36 4.61
N LEU A 504 -0.99 -26.56 4.19
CA LEU A 504 0.34 -26.77 3.62
C LEU A 504 0.59 -25.93 2.35
N LEU A 505 -0.47 -25.51 1.65
CA LEU A 505 -0.37 -24.60 0.50
C LEU A 505 0.13 -23.21 0.88
N PHE A 506 0.03 -22.82 2.15
CA PHE A 506 0.60 -21.56 2.63
C PHE A 506 2.09 -21.62 2.97
N VAL A 507 2.68 -22.82 3.07
CA VAL A 507 4.09 -22.99 3.44
C VAL A 507 5.03 -22.21 2.50
N PRO A 508 4.89 -22.23 1.17
CA PRO A 508 5.73 -21.45 0.29
C PRO A 508 5.62 -19.94 0.56
N PHE A 509 4.42 -19.44 0.88
CA PHE A 509 4.21 -18.03 1.22
C PHE A 509 4.82 -17.66 2.58
N LEU A 510 4.72 -18.55 3.57
CA LEU A 510 5.38 -18.38 4.88
C LEU A 510 6.90 -18.36 4.74
N LEU A 511 7.46 -19.29 3.96
CA LEU A 511 8.91 -19.35 3.70
C LEU A 511 9.39 -18.12 2.91
N SER A 512 8.61 -17.67 1.93
CA SER A 512 8.91 -16.45 1.18
C SER A 512 8.86 -15.22 2.08
N GLY A 513 7.82 -15.09 2.89
CA GLY A 513 7.68 -14.00 3.85
C GLY A 513 8.82 -13.97 4.86
N TYR A 514 9.18 -15.12 5.43
CA TYR A 514 10.33 -15.25 6.34
C TYR A 514 11.64 -14.86 5.65
N SER A 515 11.92 -15.43 4.47
CA SER A 515 13.14 -15.14 3.70
C SER A 515 13.25 -13.65 3.34
N ASN A 516 12.13 -13.03 2.93
CA ASN A 516 12.10 -11.61 2.61
C ASN A 516 12.31 -10.74 3.85
N MET A 517 11.64 -11.04 4.96
CA MET A 517 11.81 -10.26 6.21
C MET A 517 13.21 -10.42 6.80
N GLN A 518 13.83 -11.61 6.68
CA GLN A 518 15.22 -11.83 7.08
C GLN A 518 16.19 -11.00 6.22
N GLY A 519 15.99 -10.99 4.91
CA GLY A 519 16.79 -10.16 3.99
C GLY A 519 16.62 -8.67 4.28
N PHE A 520 15.38 -8.21 4.41
CA PHE A 520 15.07 -6.83 4.76
C PHE A 520 15.73 -6.41 6.09
N TYR A 521 15.54 -7.20 7.15
CA TYR A 521 16.14 -6.90 8.46
C TYR A 521 17.68 -6.87 8.38
N GLY A 522 18.29 -7.82 7.67
CA GLY A 522 19.73 -7.88 7.51
C GLY A 522 20.29 -6.65 6.78
N GLU A 523 19.66 -6.25 5.68
CA GLU A 523 20.06 -5.07 4.90
C GLU A 523 19.88 -3.76 5.70
N GLU A 524 18.72 -3.57 6.34
CA GLU A 524 18.46 -2.36 7.12
C GLU A 524 19.35 -2.29 8.37
N ASN A 525 19.55 -3.41 9.08
CA ASN A 525 20.43 -3.43 10.24
C ASN A 525 21.89 -3.15 9.88
N LYS A 526 22.35 -3.67 8.72
CA LYS A 526 23.68 -3.34 8.18
C LYS A 526 23.83 -1.85 7.94
N LYS A 527 22.85 -1.21 7.27
CA LYS A 527 22.83 0.24 7.07
C LYS A 527 22.88 1.01 8.40
N ILE A 528 22.05 0.63 9.38
CA ILE A 528 22.04 1.30 10.70
C ILE A 528 23.40 1.21 11.39
N VAL A 529 24.07 0.04 11.35
CA VAL A 529 25.36 -0.16 11.99
C VAL A 529 26.48 0.61 11.27
N GLU A 530 26.59 0.47 9.96
CA GLU A 530 27.63 1.12 9.17
C GLU A 530 27.42 2.63 9.06
N MET A 531 26.17 3.09 8.98
CA MET A 531 25.84 4.52 9.00
C MET A 531 26.22 5.22 10.31
N LYS A 532 26.25 4.54 11.44
CA LYS A 532 26.74 5.15 12.68
C LYS A 532 28.21 5.56 12.58
N ALA A 533 29.05 4.74 11.96
CA ALA A 533 30.45 5.08 11.73
C ALA A 533 30.58 6.28 10.79
N THR A 534 29.81 6.27 9.69
CA THR A 534 29.76 7.39 8.75
C THR A 534 29.26 8.68 9.41
N GLN A 535 28.21 8.61 10.20
CA GLN A 535 27.67 9.78 10.90
C GLN A 535 28.65 10.33 11.95
N SER A 536 29.36 9.45 12.69
CA SER A 536 30.40 9.89 13.62
C SER A 536 31.54 10.59 12.90
N PHE A 537 32.00 10.01 11.77
CA PHE A 537 33.00 10.64 10.92
C PHE A 537 32.55 12.02 10.42
N LEU A 538 31.33 12.10 9.86
CA LEU A 538 30.80 13.37 9.35
C LEU A 538 30.52 14.41 10.45
N ALA A 539 30.21 13.98 11.68
CA ALA A 539 29.99 14.88 12.82
C ALA A 539 31.30 15.56 13.29
N ASP A 540 32.41 14.83 13.18
CA ASP A 540 33.75 15.30 13.55
C ASP A 540 34.50 15.92 12.36
N PHE A 541 33.87 15.94 11.17
CA PHE A 541 34.49 16.45 9.93
C PHE A 541 34.80 17.96 10.02
N PRO A 542 35.96 18.42 9.52
CA PRO A 542 36.36 19.83 9.60
C PRO A 542 35.35 20.75 8.88
N LYS A 543 34.81 21.74 9.58
CA LYS A 543 33.73 22.62 9.08
C LYS A 543 34.15 23.55 7.95
N ASP A 544 35.43 23.85 7.83
CA ASP A 544 36.05 24.72 6.81
C ASP A 544 36.55 23.95 5.60
N ALA A 545 36.52 22.60 5.67
CA ALA A 545 36.97 21.76 4.59
C ALA A 545 35.96 21.72 3.43
N VAL A 546 36.50 21.60 2.22
CA VAL A 546 35.73 21.32 1.00
C VAL A 546 35.68 19.82 0.76
N VAL A 547 34.50 19.30 0.47
CA VAL A 547 34.31 17.92 0.05
C VAL A 547 34.23 17.87 -1.46
N LEU A 548 35.08 17.06 -2.10
CA LEU A 548 35.03 16.76 -3.53
C LEU A 548 34.47 15.37 -3.74
N CYS A 549 33.52 15.18 -4.64
CA CYS A 549 32.91 13.90 -5.00
C CYS A 549 33.06 13.63 -6.48
N ASN A 550 33.16 12.36 -6.88
CA ASN A 550 33.06 11.93 -8.27
C ASN A 550 31.73 11.26 -8.62
N PHE A 551 30.77 11.28 -7.68
CA PHE A 551 29.47 10.65 -7.86
C PHE A 551 28.37 11.52 -7.21
N ASN A 552 27.36 11.92 -8.00
CA ASN A 552 26.31 12.83 -7.60
C ASN A 552 25.46 12.33 -6.41
N HIS A 553 25.26 11.02 -6.26
CA HIS A 553 24.56 10.45 -5.10
C HIS A 553 25.33 10.73 -3.81
N VAL A 554 26.63 10.50 -3.81
CA VAL A 554 27.48 10.77 -2.63
C VAL A 554 27.48 12.25 -2.31
N GLN A 555 27.59 13.13 -3.35
CA GLN A 555 27.49 14.57 -3.17
C GLN A 555 26.18 14.98 -2.45
N ALA A 556 25.04 14.60 -3.01
CA ALA A 556 23.73 15.03 -2.51
C ALA A 556 23.41 14.48 -1.12
N VAL A 557 23.73 13.20 -0.85
CA VAL A 557 23.46 12.58 0.45
C VAL A 557 24.42 13.14 1.52
N THR A 558 25.70 13.34 1.20
CA THR A 558 26.67 13.98 2.11
C THR A 558 26.21 15.40 2.47
N ALA A 559 25.69 16.16 1.51
CA ALA A 559 25.15 17.50 1.76
C ALA A 559 24.01 17.52 2.77
N CYS A 560 23.17 16.49 2.81
CA CYS A 560 22.12 16.36 3.82
C CYS A 560 22.65 16.16 5.24
N TYR A 561 23.80 15.50 5.40
CA TYR A 561 24.39 15.26 6.72
C TYR A 561 25.28 16.41 7.20
N LEU A 562 26.09 16.98 6.31
CA LEU A 562 26.96 18.13 6.64
C LEU A 562 26.19 19.46 6.67
N LYS A 563 24.99 19.50 6.06
CA LYS A 563 24.13 20.68 5.94
C LYS A 563 24.91 21.89 5.39
N ASP A 564 24.78 23.05 6.05
CA ASP A 564 25.39 24.31 5.59
C ASP A 564 26.84 24.51 6.03
N SER A 565 27.47 23.52 6.64
CA SER A 565 28.82 23.66 7.22
C SER A 565 29.94 23.58 6.18
N ASN A 566 29.75 22.80 5.10
CA ASN A 566 30.78 22.52 4.11
C ASN A 566 30.29 22.76 2.69
N GLU A 567 31.17 23.21 1.81
CA GLU A 567 30.94 23.19 0.37
C GLU A 567 31.23 21.79 -0.19
N ILE A 568 30.36 21.30 -1.07
CA ILE A 568 30.45 19.95 -1.61
C ILE A 568 30.44 20.02 -3.12
N TRP A 569 31.56 19.68 -3.73
CA TRP A 569 31.82 19.84 -5.14
C TRP A 569 31.74 18.51 -5.88
N LEU A 570 31.20 18.52 -7.10
CA LEU A 570 31.16 17.37 -8.00
C LEU A 570 32.19 17.56 -9.12
N TYR A 571 33.16 16.66 -9.20
CA TYR A 571 34.23 16.71 -10.21
C TYR A 571 33.73 16.33 -11.59
N GLY A 572 34.10 17.10 -12.60
CA GLY A 572 33.83 16.86 -14.02
C GLY A 572 32.38 17.11 -14.44
N SER A 573 31.53 17.66 -13.56
CA SER A 573 30.14 17.98 -13.90
C SER A 573 29.52 18.94 -12.87
N ASN A 574 28.41 19.58 -13.27
CA ASN A 574 27.57 20.34 -12.36
C ASN A 574 26.52 19.44 -11.69
N PRO A 575 26.08 19.74 -10.46
CA PRO A 575 24.95 19.07 -9.85
C PRO A 575 23.68 19.30 -10.68
N GLU A 576 22.71 18.37 -10.56
CA GLU A 576 21.39 18.57 -11.15
C GLU A 576 20.77 19.87 -10.66
N ASP A 577 20.08 20.63 -11.53
CA ASP A 577 19.50 21.95 -11.22
C ASP A 577 18.65 21.93 -9.93
N LEU A 578 17.87 20.89 -9.73
CA LEU A 578 17.03 20.74 -8.54
C LEU A 578 17.85 20.46 -7.27
N ILE A 579 18.96 19.74 -7.37
CA ILE A 579 19.91 19.52 -6.25
C ILE A 579 20.58 20.85 -5.89
N ALA A 580 21.05 21.60 -6.88
CA ALA A 580 21.66 22.91 -6.64
C ALA A 580 20.68 23.92 -6.00
N GLU A 581 19.38 23.84 -6.34
CA GLU A 581 18.34 24.67 -5.74
C GLU A 581 18.01 24.26 -4.28
N LEU A 582 17.96 22.95 -4.00
CA LEU A 582 17.63 22.41 -2.67
C LEU A 582 18.82 22.42 -1.70
N LEU A 583 20.03 22.29 -2.23
CA LEU A 583 21.29 22.15 -1.50
C LEU A 583 22.30 23.13 -2.11
N PRO A 584 22.23 24.44 -1.79
CA PRO A 584 23.07 25.47 -2.39
C PRO A 584 24.57 25.29 -2.16
N GLN A 585 24.96 24.46 -1.17
CA GLN A 585 26.35 24.07 -0.92
C GLN A 585 26.91 23.08 -1.95
N CYS A 586 26.06 22.43 -2.78
CA CYS A 586 26.45 21.56 -3.87
C CYS A 586 26.87 22.40 -5.09
N ARG A 587 28.10 22.21 -5.56
CA ARG A 587 28.69 22.92 -6.70
C ARG A 587 29.32 21.94 -7.67
N GLY A 588 29.60 22.37 -8.91
CA GLY A 588 30.42 21.66 -9.88
C GLY A 588 31.86 22.18 -9.89
N LEU A 589 32.79 21.33 -10.26
CA LEU A 589 34.19 21.63 -10.51
C LEU A 589 34.56 21.01 -11.86
N GLU A 590 35.00 21.83 -12.82
CA GLU A 590 35.07 21.40 -14.22
C GLU A 590 36.33 20.61 -14.55
N ASP A 591 37.49 21.03 -14.05
CA ASP A 591 38.76 20.46 -14.43
C ASP A 591 39.84 20.42 -13.32
N THR A 592 40.97 19.80 -13.60
CA THR A 592 42.11 19.65 -12.70
C THR A 592 42.81 20.96 -12.37
N THR A 593 42.73 21.96 -13.26
CA THR A 593 43.33 23.31 -13.03
C THR A 593 42.63 23.99 -11.87
N GLU A 594 41.31 23.98 -11.92
CA GLU A 594 40.45 24.51 -10.84
C GLU A 594 40.66 23.73 -9.53
N LEU A 595 40.79 22.41 -9.60
CA LEU A 595 41.12 21.56 -8.45
C LEU A 595 42.48 21.91 -7.85
N SER A 596 43.51 22.09 -8.68
CA SER A 596 44.85 22.44 -8.21
C SER A 596 44.90 23.79 -7.49
N GLN A 597 44.09 24.77 -7.93
CA GLN A 597 43.92 26.00 -7.25
C GLN A 597 43.19 25.84 -5.90
N LEU A 598 42.09 25.08 -5.90
CA LEU A 598 41.28 24.83 -4.71
C LEU A 598 42.11 24.14 -3.61
N VAL A 599 42.94 23.11 -3.96
CA VAL A 599 43.81 22.41 -3.01
C VAL A 599 44.92 23.31 -2.43
N LYS A 600 45.37 24.34 -3.15
CA LYS A 600 46.34 25.33 -2.64
C LYS A 600 45.74 26.28 -1.62
N GLU A 601 44.45 26.61 -1.80
CA GLU A 601 43.77 27.65 -1.02
C GLU A 601 42.96 27.11 0.16
N ARG A 602 42.51 25.86 0.05
CA ARG A 602 41.52 25.25 0.96
C ARG A 602 41.93 23.82 1.39
N ASN A 603 41.42 23.40 2.51
CA ASN A 603 41.51 22.02 2.96
C ASN A 603 40.49 21.18 2.18
N VAL A 604 40.95 20.26 1.32
CA VAL A 604 40.09 19.49 0.38
C VAL A 604 40.16 18.01 0.70
N TYR A 605 38.96 17.41 0.85
CA TYR A 605 38.80 15.96 1.01
C TYR A 605 38.03 15.37 -0.17
N PHE A 606 38.59 14.37 -0.79
CA PHE A 606 37.95 13.64 -1.86
C PHE A 606 37.18 12.42 -1.33
N PHE A 607 35.87 12.38 -1.53
CA PHE A 607 34.98 11.25 -1.24
C PHE A 607 34.81 10.43 -2.52
N GLY A 608 35.80 9.56 -2.81
CA GLY A 608 35.91 8.80 -4.04
C GLY A 608 35.08 7.52 -4.04
N SER A 609 34.26 7.33 -5.05
CA SER A 609 33.41 6.14 -5.24
C SER A 609 33.76 5.42 -6.53
N PHE A 610 33.57 4.09 -6.54
CA PHE A 610 33.81 3.23 -7.70
C PHE A 610 35.28 3.22 -8.19
N ASN A 611 35.54 2.48 -9.25
CA ASN A 611 36.91 2.38 -9.83
C ASN A 611 37.40 3.68 -10.47
N SER A 612 36.47 4.55 -10.90
CA SER A 612 36.81 5.87 -11.42
C SER A 612 37.61 6.74 -10.44
N ARG A 613 37.49 6.50 -9.11
CA ARG A 613 38.31 7.21 -8.12
C ARG A 613 39.82 6.95 -8.29
N GLU A 614 40.20 5.72 -8.64
CA GLU A 614 41.61 5.34 -8.82
C GLU A 614 42.20 5.97 -10.09
N GLU A 615 41.38 6.13 -11.13
CA GLU A 615 41.75 6.80 -12.36
C GLU A 615 41.97 8.30 -12.11
N LEU A 616 41.05 8.94 -11.39
CA LEU A 616 41.17 10.36 -11.02
C LEU A 616 42.37 10.61 -10.12
N LEU A 617 42.60 9.80 -9.09
CA LEU A 617 43.76 9.95 -8.20
C LEU A 617 45.08 9.87 -8.98
N LYS A 618 45.22 8.94 -9.92
CA LYS A 618 46.41 8.85 -10.81
C LYS A 618 46.57 10.08 -11.71
N GLU A 619 45.47 10.57 -12.27
CA GLU A 619 45.48 11.78 -13.08
C GLU A 619 45.97 12.97 -12.24
N TRP A 620 45.45 13.15 -11.05
CA TRP A 620 45.79 14.27 -10.16
C TRP A 620 47.22 14.17 -9.62
N GLU A 621 47.74 12.96 -9.38
CA GLU A 621 49.18 12.78 -9.06
C GLU A 621 50.11 13.32 -10.16
N THR A 622 49.75 13.10 -11.44
CA THR A 622 50.54 13.64 -12.57
C THR A 622 50.48 15.18 -12.63
N GLU A 623 49.45 15.78 -12.11
CA GLU A 623 49.25 17.25 -12.02
C GLU A 623 49.81 17.85 -10.71
N GLY A 624 50.49 17.04 -9.88
CA GLY A 624 51.15 17.51 -8.66
C GLY A 624 50.26 17.61 -7.43
N ILE A 625 49.11 16.89 -7.40
CA ILE A 625 48.26 16.74 -6.24
C ILE A 625 48.55 15.36 -5.61
N ALA A 626 49.02 15.39 -4.36
CA ALA A 626 49.21 14.19 -3.55
C ALA A 626 47.99 13.94 -2.67
N TYR A 627 47.85 12.72 -2.15
CA TYR A 627 46.73 12.39 -1.27
C TYR A 627 47.15 11.43 -0.15
N THR A 628 46.39 11.47 0.94
CA THR A 628 46.48 10.51 2.05
C THR A 628 45.11 9.89 2.25
N GLU A 629 45.02 8.56 2.26
CA GLU A 629 43.76 7.85 2.52
C GLU A 629 43.46 7.86 4.02
N GLU A 630 42.26 8.29 4.42
CA GLU A 630 41.83 8.39 5.81
C GLU A 630 40.84 7.30 6.22
N GLY A 631 40.11 6.69 5.29
CA GLY A 631 39.18 5.63 5.61
C GLY A 631 38.16 5.34 4.52
N THR A 632 37.35 4.29 4.78
CA THR A 632 36.25 3.87 3.91
C THR A 632 34.95 3.85 4.70
N TYR A 633 33.92 4.46 4.15
CA TYR A 633 32.63 4.63 4.79
C TYR A 633 31.51 4.22 3.87
N LEU A 634 30.37 3.76 4.44
CA LEU A 634 29.15 3.46 3.70
C LEU A 634 28.24 4.68 3.65
N LEU A 635 27.76 5.02 2.47
CA LEU A 635 26.67 5.97 2.27
C LEU A 635 25.64 5.34 1.34
N GLU A 636 24.41 5.17 1.80
CA GLU A 636 23.36 4.39 1.12
C GLU A 636 23.76 2.92 0.89
N ARG A 637 24.05 2.60 -0.37
CA ARG A 637 24.48 1.27 -0.87
C ARG A 637 25.90 1.30 -1.40
N TYR A 638 26.59 2.43 -1.31
CA TYR A 638 27.88 2.67 -1.91
C TYR A 638 28.91 2.92 -0.82
N TYR A 639 30.07 2.31 -0.96
CA TYR A 639 31.25 2.67 -0.19
C TYR A 639 31.97 3.81 -0.89
N PHE A 640 32.44 4.77 -0.12
CA PHE A 640 33.34 5.81 -0.57
C PHE A 640 34.60 5.81 0.30
N ASN A 641 35.74 6.08 -0.36
CA ASN A 641 37.01 6.25 0.30
C ASN A 641 37.27 7.75 0.49
N VAL A 642 37.76 8.12 1.66
CA VAL A 642 38.11 9.50 1.99
C VAL A 642 39.59 9.68 1.76
N TYR A 643 39.95 10.66 0.96
CA TYR A 643 41.32 11.05 0.69
C TYR A 643 41.49 12.54 1.02
N HIS A 644 42.48 12.88 1.86
CA HIS A 644 42.92 14.26 2.06
C HIS A 644 43.86 14.66 0.94
N LEU A 645 43.52 15.69 0.17
CA LEU A 645 44.31 16.18 -0.96
C LEU A 645 45.26 17.27 -0.54
N VAL A 646 46.53 17.20 -0.96
CA VAL A 646 47.57 18.19 -0.67
C VAL A 646 48.41 18.44 -1.92
N THR A 647 49.02 19.63 -2.04
CA THR A 647 49.96 19.92 -3.13
C THR A 647 51.32 19.29 -2.85
N ASN A 648 52.00 18.71 -3.86
CA ASN A 648 53.34 18.12 -3.73
C ASN A 648 54.41 19.09 -3.26
N GLN A 649 54.14 20.42 -3.17
CA GLN A 649 55.12 21.40 -2.72
C GLN A 649 55.30 21.45 -1.18
N SER A 650 54.52 20.74 -0.40
CA SER A 650 54.65 20.70 1.07
C SER A 650 55.72 19.70 1.58
N HIS A 651 56.40 18.97 0.68
CA HIS A 651 57.48 18.04 1.07
C HIS A 651 58.91 18.57 0.79
N VAL A 652 59.04 19.86 0.44
CA VAL A 652 60.36 20.51 0.28
C VAL A 652 60.47 21.60 1.33
N ASP A 653 60.71 21.22 2.59
CA ASP A 653 61.64 21.90 3.51
C ASP A 653 62.01 20.97 4.68
N PRO A 654 63.31 20.84 5.00
CA PRO A 654 63.81 19.90 6.01
C PRO A 654 63.65 20.41 7.42
#